data_09213228b681154809b038d9a66a9a5e
#
_entry.id   09213228b681154809b038d9a66a9a5e
#
_cell.length_a   1.000
_cell.length_b   1.000
_cell.length_c   1.000
_cell.angle_alpha   90.00
_cell.angle_beta   90.00
_cell.angle_gamma   90.00
#
_symmetry.space_group_name_H-M   'P 1'
#
loop_
_entity.id
_entity.type
_entity.pdbx_description
1 polymer ?
#
loop_
_entity_poly.entity_id
_entity_poly.type
_entity_poly.pdbx_seq_one_letter_code
_entity_poly.pdbx_strand_id
1 'polypeptide(L)'
;MEFVASIFENVFRPLKDFFAKTYGYVASSEYYMEALEDEMNELKSKRDDVRRMVDAAERQGLEATSQVKWWLESIDKLEEQVALIKADYEARDRLQVDQAAGIRVTYRLSKKADETMEEARNLKERTFAKVADELVQVRFEEMPTVPVVGMGPILEQLKACLGDNEVGIIGIFGMAGVGKTALLNKFNNEYLVGAEGINVAIYIEVTRNYDLSKIQKIIGDRLGLSWEKKGPKERAVVLYKVLSKMNFVIIFDDLWEPINLRMLGIPVPKQQSKSKIVLSTRIEDVCDRMDVRRKIKFDCLPWEHAWELFQEKVGDALAHPNPEIRRQAESVAMKCGGLPLALITVGRALASKRTTKEWKHAITVLKIAPWQLLGMENDLLVPLKHSYDCLPNDKLRLCLLYCSLFPEDFSIFKEWIIGYCIGEGFIDDLYTEMDEIYNKGHDLLGDLKTASLLESEDEEHIKMHSMVRAMALWIASDSGTKETKWLVRAGIGLKEALGAEKWNDAERISFMRNNIFELYEQPRCPSLKTLMLQSNPALQKICDGFFQYMPTLRVLDLSHTSINELPSGLGALGQLQYLDLYNTNIKVLPSELGELVNLRFLLLSHMPLETIPNGVMCRLTLLQVLYMDLSYGDWKVGTSGNGVDFQELESLRRLKAFDATMQTPAALQQLAQSPRLAGSTRNLLIKTAAGLKTLELPSSDLWKNMTKLKRIWVVTCADLEEVVINGPDVRPENDLNTLSNTIIRGYNTVPDEEQSVLPDLESIILQGLQKAKIMYKGGCLQQLSSLFIWYCPGLEHLISCANDESEEPLVIIEAFPKLKELYLHGLPRFKSFSTGRYLLCFPSLVSLKVIECPKLKTLELSAKDLLEIHGTNEWWNTLEWEDDTEVKERFLPLFRPLR
;
A
#
# COMPACT_ATOMS: atom_id res chain seq x y z
N MET A 1 -76.18 13.88 -79.77
CA MET A 1 -74.81 13.66 -80.24
C MET A 1 -73.82 13.83 -79.13
N GLU A 2 -73.92 14.79 -78.17
CA GLU A 2 -73.04 15.06 -77.09
C GLU A 2 -73.02 13.92 -76.03
N PHE A 3 -74.15 13.24 -75.78
CA PHE A 3 -74.22 12.12 -74.83
C PHE A 3 -73.47 10.86 -75.33
N VAL A 4 -73.43 10.63 -76.62
CA VAL A 4 -72.71 9.50 -77.26
C VAL A 4 -71.16 9.77 -77.23
N ALA A 5 -70.79 11.08 -77.46
CA ALA A 5 -69.41 11.50 -77.37
C ALA A 5 -68.86 11.41 -75.94
N SER A 6 -69.67 11.72 -74.92
CA SER A 6 -69.32 11.63 -73.53
C SER A 6 -69.16 10.16 -73.08
N ILE A 7 -70.01 9.26 -73.57
CA ILE A 7 -69.82 7.80 -73.26
C ILE A 7 -68.61 7.29 -73.99
N PHE A 8 -68.23 7.72 -75.14
CA PHE A 8 -67.06 7.31 -75.88
C PHE A 8 -65.76 7.79 -75.22
N GLU A 9 -65.71 9.03 -74.71
CA GLU A 9 -64.57 9.59 -74.06
C GLU A 9 -64.43 9.10 -72.62
N ASN A 10 -65.51 8.93 -71.84
CA ASN A 10 -65.43 8.60 -70.42
C ASN A 10 -65.46 7.12 -70.13
N VAL A 11 -65.94 6.29 -71.10
CA VAL A 11 -66.03 4.81 -70.86
C VAL A 11 -65.22 4.02 -71.86
N PHE A 12 -65.37 4.31 -73.18
CA PHE A 12 -64.66 3.46 -74.16
C PHE A 12 -63.16 3.77 -74.33
N ARG A 13 -62.75 5.02 -74.18
CA ARG A 13 -61.37 5.40 -74.30
C ARG A 13 -60.58 4.85 -73.13
N PRO A 14 -60.95 4.98 -71.85
CA PRO A 14 -60.30 4.33 -70.72
C PRO A 14 -60.29 2.83 -70.83
N LEU A 15 -61.39 2.17 -71.30
CA LEU A 15 -61.48 0.76 -71.55
C LEU A 15 -60.50 0.29 -72.64
N LYS A 16 -60.46 1.00 -73.79
CA LYS A 16 -59.49 0.70 -74.83
C LYS A 16 -58.05 0.82 -74.37
N ASP A 17 -57.78 1.90 -73.69
CA ASP A 17 -56.43 2.11 -73.10
C ASP A 17 -56.09 1.04 -72.05
N PHE A 18 -57.02 0.64 -71.20
CA PHE A 18 -56.85 -0.47 -70.24
C PHE A 18 -56.57 -1.81 -70.97
N PHE A 19 -57.37 -2.14 -72.06
CA PHE A 19 -57.08 -3.40 -72.77
C PHE A 19 -55.76 -3.35 -73.53
N ALA A 20 -55.42 -2.20 -74.14
CA ALA A 20 -54.17 -2.02 -74.86
C ALA A 20 -52.95 -2.16 -73.88
N LYS A 21 -53.08 -1.61 -72.73
CA LYS A 21 -52.04 -1.70 -71.67
C LYS A 21 -51.94 -3.14 -71.08
N THR A 22 -53.14 -3.79 -70.94
CA THR A 22 -53.20 -5.20 -70.48
C THR A 22 -52.57 -6.17 -71.49
N TYR A 23 -52.85 -5.99 -72.78
CA TYR A 23 -52.27 -6.75 -73.87
C TYR A 23 -50.76 -6.50 -74.00
N GLY A 24 -50.31 -5.25 -73.78
CA GLY A 24 -48.89 -4.88 -73.77
C GLY A 24 -48.12 -5.65 -72.74
N TYR A 25 -48.62 -5.72 -71.50
CA TYR A 25 -47.97 -6.48 -70.47
C TYR A 25 -47.82 -7.96 -70.76
N VAL A 26 -48.75 -8.54 -71.49
CA VAL A 26 -48.68 -10.00 -71.81
C VAL A 26 -47.81 -10.20 -73.06
N ALA A 27 -48.01 -9.41 -74.14
CA ALA A 27 -47.27 -9.58 -75.36
C ALA A 27 -45.79 -9.22 -75.31
N SER A 28 -45.45 -8.26 -74.49
CA SER A 28 -44.07 -7.75 -74.34
C SER A 28 -43.49 -8.14 -72.97
N SER A 29 -43.86 -9.27 -72.34
CA SER A 29 -43.48 -9.69 -71.03
C SER A 29 -41.95 -9.86 -70.86
N GLU A 30 -41.28 -10.34 -71.86
CA GLU A 30 -39.83 -10.53 -71.94
C GLU A 30 -39.11 -9.19 -71.87
N TYR A 31 -39.61 -8.20 -72.67
CA TYR A 31 -39.10 -6.81 -72.65
C TYR A 31 -39.18 -6.18 -71.23
N TYR A 32 -40.27 -6.37 -70.46
CA TYR A 32 -40.38 -5.82 -69.10
C TYR A 32 -39.43 -6.51 -68.14
N MET A 33 -39.15 -7.77 -68.34
CA MET A 33 -38.18 -8.49 -67.51
C MET A 33 -36.73 -8.09 -67.81
N GLU A 34 -36.38 -8.00 -69.10
CA GLU A 34 -35.03 -7.50 -69.51
C GLU A 34 -34.80 -6.04 -69.06
N ALA A 35 -35.78 -5.16 -69.31
CA ALA A 35 -35.73 -3.75 -68.95
C ALA A 35 -35.61 -3.57 -67.39
N LEU A 36 -36.27 -4.42 -66.58
CA LEU A 36 -36.13 -4.43 -65.14
C LEU A 36 -34.73 -4.87 -64.72
N GLU A 37 -34.18 -5.90 -65.42
CA GLU A 37 -32.81 -6.36 -65.12
C GLU A 37 -31.74 -5.31 -65.46
N ASP A 38 -31.90 -4.64 -66.62
CA ASP A 38 -31.00 -3.60 -67.03
C ASP A 38 -31.04 -2.38 -66.10
N GLU A 39 -32.24 -1.92 -65.72
CA GLU A 39 -32.39 -0.81 -64.79
C GLU A 39 -31.84 -1.13 -63.40
N MET A 40 -32.03 -2.39 -62.95
CA MET A 40 -31.48 -2.88 -61.68
C MET A 40 -29.95 -3.00 -61.70
N ASN A 41 -29.35 -3.43 -62.83
CA ASN A 41 -27.92 -3.49 -63.01
C ASN A 41 -27.25 -2.10 -62.94
N GLU A 42 -27.89 -1.10 -63.58
CA GLU A 42 -27.43 0.29 -63.49
C GLU A 42 -27.56 0.84 -62.08
N LEU A 43 -28.65 0.54 -61.35
CA LEU A 43 -28.83 0.93 -59.95
C LEU A 43 -27.80 0.26 -59.05
N LYS A 44 -27.48 -1.01 -59.27
CA LYS A 44 -26.41 -1.73 -58.57
C LYS A 44 -25.05 -1.08 -58.79
N SER A 45 -24.73 -0.71 -60.03
CA SER A 45 -23.48 0.00 -60.32
C SER A 45 -23.37 1.27 -59.50
N LYS A 46 -24.43 2.08 -59.48
CA LYS A 46 -24.49 3.31 -58.65
C LYS A 46 -24.41 3.01 -57.16
N ARG A 47 -25.07 1.96 -56.66
CA ARG A 47 -24.97 1.52 -55.30
C ARG A 47 -23.52 1.21 -54.90
N ASP A 48 -22.81 0.46 -55.76
CA ASP A 48 -21.43 0.05 -55.52
C ASP A 48 -20.44 1.24 -55.51
N ASP A 49 -20.72 2.25 -56.33
CA ASP A 49 -19.99 3.52 -56.30
C ASP A 49 -20.21 4.27 -54.98
N VAL A 50 -21.48 4.41 -54.57
CA VAL A 50 -21.82 5.07 -53.28
C VAL A 50 -21.26 4.28 -52.11
N ARG A 51 -21.31 2.93 -52.11
CA ARG A 51 -20.67 2.10 -51.07
C ARG A 51 -19.19 2.34 -51.00
N ARG A 52 -18.47 2.42 -52.12
CA ARG A 52 -17.03 2.76 -52.14
C ARG A 52 -16.75 4.15 -51.55
N MET A 53 -17.61 5.12 -51.82
CA MET A 53 -17.51 6.46 -51.23
C MET A 53 -17.77 6.45 -49.72
N VAL A 54 -18.76 5.69 -49.26
CA VAL A 54 -19.06 5.49 -47.83
C VAL A 54 -17.88 4.81 -47.12
N ASP A 55 -17.35 3.72 -47.69
CA ASP A 55 -16.20 3.01 -47.14
C ASP A 55 -14.94 3.89 -47.06
N ALA A 56 -14.75 4.75 -48.03
CA ALA A 56 -13.66 5.72 -48.05
C ALA A 56 -13.85 6.80 -46.96
N ALA A 57 -15.07 7.27 -46.74
CA ALA A 57 -15.43 8.24 -45.71
C ALA A 57 -15.34 7.60 -44.29
N GLU A 58 -15.83 6.37 -44.11
CA GLU A 58 -15.71 5.62 -42.83
C GLU A 58 -14.25 5.35 -42.47
N ARG A 59 -13.37 5.09 -43.45
CA ARG A 59 -11.92 5.04 -43.22
C ARG A 59 -11.34 6.36 -42.73
N GLN A 60 -12.02 7.48 -42.99
CA GLN A 60 -11.65 8.81 -42.50
C GLN A 60 -12.31 9.19 -41.18
N GLY A 61 -13.16 8.33 -40.58
CA GLY A 61 -13.86 8.58 -39.33
C GLY A 61 -15.18 9.39 -39.51
N LEU A 62 -15.70 9.43 -40.72
CA LEU A 62 -17.03 10.00 -41.02
C LEU A 62 -18.08 8.89 -41.01
N GLU A 63 -19.35 9.23 -40.79
CA GLU A 63 -20.45 8.27 -40.78
C GLU A 63 -21.39 8.55 -41.93
N ALA A 64 -21.88 7.48 -42.64
CA ALA A 64 -22.87 7.65 -43.73
C ALA A 64 -24.11 8.39 -43.23
N THR A 65 -24.58 9.33 -44.00
CA THR A 65 -25.84 10.09 -43.69
C THR A 65 -27.03 9.15 -43.61
N SER A 66 -28.02 9.49 -42.79
CA SER A 66 -29.27 8.72 -42.69
C SER A 66 -29.98 8.52 -44.04
N GLN A 67 -29.86 9.49 -44.95
CA GLN A 67 -30.41 9.42 -46.32
C GLN A 67 -29.68 8.34 -47.13
N VAL A 68 -28.35 8.26 -47.04
CA VAL A 68 -27.58 7.27 -47.77
C VAL A 68 -27.81 5.86 -47.18
N LYS A 69 -27.90 5.72 -45.86
CA LYS A 69 -28.21 4.43 -45.20
C LYS A 69 -29.57 3.90 -45.66
N TRP A 70 -30.61 4.76 -45.61
CA TRP A 70 -31.95 4.38 -46.06
C TRP A 70 -31.94 4.00 -47.52
N TRP A 71 -31.22 4.74 -48.39
CA TRP A 71 -31.14 4.48 -49.82
C TRP A 71 -30.48 3.11 -50.11
N LEU A 72 -29.38 2.79 -49.45
CA LEU A 72 -28.70 1.50 -49.59
C LEU A 72 -29.61 0.33 -49.19
N GLU A 73 -30.29 0.47 -48.02
CA GLU A 73 -31.25 -0.54 -47.55
C GLU A 73 -32.44 -0.72 -48.51
N SER A 74 -32.88 0.40 -49.12
CA SER A 74 -34.00 0.36 -50.07
C SER A 74 -33.62 -0.41 -51.35
N ILE A 75 -32.39 -0.25 -51.84
CA ILE A 75 -31.87 -1.01 -52.97
C ILE A 75 -31.74 -2.49 -52.66
N ASP A 76 -31.22 -2.84 -51.50
CA ASP A 76 -31.07 -4.24 -51.10
C ASP A 76 -32.44 -4.94 -51.00
N LYS A 77 -33.48 -4.28 -50.49
CA LYS A 77 -34.87 -4.77 -50.49
C LYS A 77 -35.46 -4.91 -51.92
N LEU A 78 -35.17 -3.93 -52.78
CA LEU A 78 -35.63 -3.99 -54.16
C LEU A 78 -34.94 -5.12 -54.92
N GLU A 79 -33.68 -5.38 -54.70
CA GLU A 79 -32.92 -6.52 -55.24
C GLU A 79 -33.54 -7.84 -54.90
N GLU A 80 -33.96 -8.03 -53.62
CA GLU A 80 -34.69 -9.21 -53.18
C GLU A 80 -36.04 -9.37 -53.90
N GLN A 81 -36.76 -8.26 -54.10
CA GLN A 81 -38.03 -8.28 -54.83
C GLN A 81 -37.85 -8.63 -56.32
N VAL A 82 -36.83 -8.11 -56.98
CA VAL A 82 -36.48 -8.41 -58.36
C VAL A 82 -36.13 -9.89 -58.50
N ALA A 83 -35.33 -10.42 -57.55
CA ALA A 83 -34.97 -11.85 -57.55
C ALA A 83 -36.25 -12.76 -57.45
N LEU A 84 -37.21 -12.37 -56.61
CA LEU A 84 -38.47 -13.10 -56.47
C LEU A 84 -39.33 -13.03 -57.77
N ILE A 85 -39.43 -11.81 -58.39
CA ILE A 85 -40.19 -11.64 -59.64
C ILE A 85 -39.55 -12.50 -60.75
N LYS A 86 -38.23 -12.51 -60.86
CA LYS A 86 -37.48 -13.33 -61.84
C LYS A 86 -37.71 -14.83 -61.64
N ALA A 87 -37.60 -15.30 -60.39
CA ALA A 87 -37.83 -16.69 -60.02
C ALA A 87 -39.27 -17.13 -60.35
N ASP A 88 -40.27 -16.28 -60.06
CA ASP A 88 -41.66 -16.54 -60.38
C ASP A 88 -41.92 -16.54 -61.91
N TYR A 89 -41.24 -15.67 -62.64
CA TYR A 89 -41.32 -15.58 -64.11
C TYR A 89 -40.71 -16.83 -64.77
N GLU A 90 -39.55 -17.31 -64.31
CA GLU A 90 -38.92 -18.53 -64.83
C GLU A 90 -39.71 -19.81 -64.41
N ALA A 91 -40.32 -19.80 -63.21
CA ALA A 91 -41.18 -20.92 -62.76
C ALA A 91 -42.49 -21.06 -63.56
N ARG A 92 -42.99 -19.98 -64.19
CA ARG A 92 -44.19 -19.92 -65.01
C ARG A 92 -44.17 -20.99 -66.10
N ASP A 93 -43.05 -21.19 -66.77
CA ASP A 93 -42.93 -22.09 -67.93
C ASP A 93 -42.86 -23.57 -67.50
N ARG A 94 -42.57 -23.85 -66.18
CA ARG A 94 -42.51 -25.18 -65.63
C ARG A 94 -43.83 -25.71 -65.07
N LEU A 95 -44.82 -24.82 -64.89
CA LEU A 95 -46.14 -25.19 -64.40
C LEU A 95 -47.02 -25.46 -65.67
N GLN A 96 -47.46 -26.69 -65.84
CA GLN A 96 -48.51 -27.07 -66.83
C GLN A 96 -49.86 -26.46 -66.40
N VAL A 97 -50.02 -25.15 -66.58
CA VAL A 97 -51.23 -24.44 -66.15
C VAL A 97 -52.06 -24.11 -67.41
N ASP A 98 -53.39 -24.23 -67.27
CA ASP A 98 -54.35 -23.82 -68.24
C ASP A 98 -53.97 -22.47 -68.85
N GLN A 99 -54.10 -22.29 -70.26
CA GLN A 99 -53.64 -21.11 -70.96
C GLN A 99 -54.15 -19.77 -70.35
N ALA A 100 -55.35 -19.77 -69.81
CA ALA A 100 -55.95 -18.56 -69.19
C ALA A 100 -55.33 -18.22 -67.87
N ALA A 101 -54.86 -19.19 -67.07
CA ALA A 101 -54.12 -18.95 -65.82
C ALA A 101 -52.70 -18.47 -66.08
N GLY A 102 -52.00 -18.99 -67.12
CA GLY A 102 -50.70 -18.55 -67.56
C GLY A 102 -50.67 -17.06 -67.98
N ILE A 103 -51.68 -16.64 -68.77
CA ILE A 103 -51.84 -15.22 -69.18
C ILE A 103 -52.04 -14.30 -67.99
N ARG A 104 -52.82 -14.68 -66.96
CA ARG A 104 -53.02 -13.89 -65.73
C ARG A 104 -51.77 -13.75 -64.93
N VAL A 105 -50.96 -14.79 -64.80
CA VAL A 105 -49.69 -14.81 -64.11
C VAL A 105 -48.70 -13.91 -64.81
N THR A 106 -48.54 -14.04 -66.12
CA THR A 106 -47.70 -13.19 -66.99
C THR A 106 -48.06 -11.71 -66.85
N TYR A 107 -49.32 -11.39 -66.95
CA TYR A 107 -49.80 -10.00 -66.77
C TYR A 107 -49.41 -9.45 -65.39
N ARG A 108 -49.66 -10.23 -64.32
CA ARG A 108 -49.34 -9.78 -62.96
C ARG A 108 -47.82 -9.58 -62.74
N LEU A 109 -47.01 -10.48 -63.29
CA LEU A 109 -45.51 -10.39 -63.12
C LEU A 109 -44.96 -9.25 -63.96
N SER A 110 -45.40 -9.03 -65.25
CA SER A 110 -44.96 -7.93 -66.11
C SER A 110 -45.37 -6.58 -65.53
N LYS A 111 -46.63 -6.49 -64.99
CA LYS A 111 -47.07 -5.31 -64.27
C LYS A 111 -46.24 -5.02 -63.04
N LYS A 112 -45.93 -6.02 -62.25
CA LYS A 112 -45.08 -5.91 -61.08
C LYS A 112 -43.64 -5.54 -61.44
N ALA A 113 -43.14 -6.06 -62.57
CA ALA A 113 -41.82 -5.69 -63.10
C ALA A 113 -41.79 -4.21 -63.53
N ASP A 114 -42.83 -3.69 -64.22
CA ASP A 114 -42.96 -2.26 -64.63
C ASP A 114 -43.03 -1.36 -63.40
N GLU A 115 -43.84 -1.69 -62.39
CA GLU A 115 -43.92 -0.95 -61.12
C GLU A 115 -42.57 -0.96 -60.37
N THR A 116 -41.85 -2.09 -60.29
CA THR A 116 -40.56 -2.23 -59.64
C THR A 116 -39.44 -1.49 -60.42
N MET A 117 -39.51 -1.48 -61.73
CA MET A 117 -38.61 -0.72 -62.62
C MET A 117 -38.75 0.80 -62.35
N GLU A 118 -39.99 1.29 -62.15
CA GLU A 118 -40.26 2.70 -61.85
C GLU A 118 -39.69 3.05 -60.43
N GLU A 119 -39.80 2.15 -59.47
CA GLU A 119 -39.12 2.30 -58.14
C GLU A 119 -37.58 2.32 -58.28
N ALA A 120 -37.01 1.46 -59.13
CA ALA A 120 -35.58 1.45 -59.41
C ALA A 120 -35.09 2.76 -60.02
N ARG A 121 -35.84 3.32 -61.00
CA ARG A 121 -35.55 4.64 -61.60
C ARG A 121 -35.60 5.75 -60.57
N ASN A 122 -36.64 5.76 -59.73
CA ASN A 122 -36.80 6.77 -58.68
C ASN A 122 -35.62 6.72 -57.66
N LEU A 123 -35.11 5.53 -57.32
CA LEU A 123 -33.93 5.38 -56.51
C LEU A 123 -32.64 5.78 -57.27
N LYS A 124 -32.53 5.47 -58.54
CA LYS A 124 -31.40 5.84 -59.40
C LYS A 124 -31.24 7.34 -59.59
N GLU A 125 -32.33 8.09 -59.71
CA GLU A 125 -32.33 9.56 -59.90
C GLU A 125 -31.89 10.31 -58.63
N ARG A 126 -31.94 9.68 -57.42
CA ARG A 126 -31.51 10.36 -56.19
C ARG A 126 -30.03 10.68 -56.22
N THR A 127 -29.70 11.93 -55.90
CA THR A 127 -28.33 12.44 -55.74
C THR A 127 -28.10 12.85 -54.29
N PHE A 128 -26.88 12.68 -53.79
CA PHE A 128 -26.50 13.04 -52.44
C PHE A 128 -25.52 14.23 -52.50
N ALA A 129 -25.83 15.30 -51.78
CA ALA A 129 -24.94 16.44 -51.60
C ALA A 129 -23.72 16.10 -50.78
N LYS A 130 -23.90 15.19 -49.78
CA LYS A 130 -22.85 14.55 -48.94
C LYS A 130 -23.20 13.10 -48.75
N VAL A 131 -22.20 12.23 -48.84
CA VAL A 131 -22.34 10.78 -48.62
C VAL A 131 -22.18 10.44 -47.13
N ALA A 132 -21.36 11.20 -46.41
CA ALA A 132 -21.11 11.02 -44.96
C ALA A 132 -20.95 12.39 -44.30
N ASP A 133 -21.29 12.46 -43.03
CA ASP A 133 -21.14 13.64 -42.19
C ASP A 133 -20.12 13.38 -41.05
N GLU A 134 -19.55 14.46 -40.51
CA GLU A 134 -18.80 14.39 -39.26
C GLU A 134 -19.75 13.96 -38.14
N LEU A 135 -19.27 13.05 -37.30
CA LEU A 135 -20.03 12.61 -36.15
C LEU A 135 -20.46 13.82 -35.30
N VAL A 136 -21.75 13.94 -35.01
CA VAL A 136 -22.29 14.95 -34.09
C VAL A 136 -21.82 14.54 -32.69
N GLN A 137 -20.72 15.16 -32.20
CA GLN A 137 -20.15 14.89 -30.91
C GLN A 137 -20.92 15.60 -29.80
N VAL A 138 -21.51 14.87 -28.87
CA VAL A 138 -21.80 15.39 -27.54
C VAL A 138 -20.43 15.47 -26.82
N ARG A 139 -19.79 16.62 -26.96
CA ARG A 139 -18.38 16.80 -26.58
C ARG A 139 -18.13 16.63 -25.08
N PHE A 140 -19.10 17.01 -24.24
CA PHE A 140 -18.96 17.01 -22.80
C PHE A 140 -20.30 16.65 -22.14
N GLU A 141 -20.26 15.95 -21.02
CA GLU A 141 -21.43 15.65 -20.19
C GLU A 141 -21.17 16.15 -18.78
N GLU A 142 -22.12 16.91 -18.24
CA GLU A 142 -22.07 17.31 -16.84
C GLU A 142 -22.44 16.13 -15.95
N MET A 143 -21.59 15.89 -14.94
CA MET A 143 -21.80 14.85 -13.94
C MET A 143 -22.50 15.43 -12.70
N PRO A 144 -23.34 14.65 -12.02
CA PRO A 144 -23.94 15.09 -10.76
C PRO A 144 -22.86 15.42 -9.73
N THR A 145 -22.84 16.65 -9.22
CA THR A 145 -21.89 17.07 -8.19
C THR A 145 -22.58 17.26 -6.85
N VAL A 146 -21.85 16.88 -5.79
CA VAL A 146 -22.22 17.18 -4.40
C VAL A 146 -21.28 18.30 -3.94
N PRO A 147 -21.73 19.26 -3.13
CA PRO A 147 -20.84 20.23 -2.52
C PRO A 147 -19.69 19.50 -1.79
N VAL A 148 -18.44 19.84 -2.09
CA VAL A 148 -17.26 19.12 -1.57
C VAL A 148 -16.29 20.12 -0.96
N VAL A 149 -15.92 19.87 0.29
CA VAL A 149 -15.01 20.69 1.08
C VAL A 149 -13.57 20.19 0.89
N GLY A 150 -12.59 21.09 0.87
CA GLY A 150 -11.16 20.75 0.95
C GLY A 150 -10.49 20.22 -0.32
N MET A 151 -11.17 20.17 -1.48
CA MET A 151 -10.60 19.60 -2.72
C MET A 151 -9.77 20.55 -3.57
N GLY A 152 -9.72 21.83 -3.23
CA GLY A 152 -9.03 22.85 -4.04
C GLY A 152 -7.61 22.49 -4.45
N PRO A 153 -6.71 22.15 -3.51
CA PRO A 153 -5.31 21.85 -3.82
C PRO A 153 -5.14 20.68 -4.81
N ILE A 154 -5.97 19.64 -4.71
CA ILE A 154 -5.89 18.47 -5.59
C ILE A 154 -6.47 18.78 -6.98
N LEU A 155 -7.55 19.57 -7.05
CA LEU A 155 -8.09 20.06 -8.31
C LEU A 155 -7.07 20.90 -9.08
N GLU A 156 -6.34 21.78 -8.41
CA GLU A 156 -5.26 22.55 -9.04
C GLU A 156 -4.10 21.66 -9.51
N GLN A 157 -3.75 20.60 -8.78
CA GLN A 157 -2.77 19.62 -9.24
C GLN A 157 -3.25 18.89 -10.51
N LEU A 158 -4.52 18.47 -10.56
CA LEU A 158 -5.09 17.82 -11.75
C LEU A 158 -5.10 18.78 -12.95
N LYS A 159 -5.48 20.03 -12.72
CA LYS A 159 -5.44 21.09 -13.73
C LYS A 159 -4.03 21.32 -14.27
N ALA A 160 -3.04 21.38 -13.39
CA ALA A 160 -1.64 21.50 -13.79
C ALA A 160 -1.20 20.31 -14.67
N CYS A 161 -1.64 19.08 -14.33
CA CYS A 161 -1.38 17.89 -15.12
C CYS A 161 -2.03 17.89 -16.50
N LEU A 162 -3.20 18.56 -16.68
CA LEU A 162 -3.79 18.74 -18.02
C LEU A 162 -2.91 19.59 -18.93
N GLY A 163 -2.29 20.63 -18.38
CA GLY A 163 -1.37 21.52 -19.09
C GLY A 163 0.01 20.94 -19.36
N ASP A 164 0.39 19.89 -18.62
CA ASP A 164 1.70 19.27 -18.75
C ASP A 164 1.74 18.26 -19.91
N ASN A 165 2.46 18.60 -20.96
CA ASN A 165 2.57 17.76 -22.16
C ASN A 165 3.38 16.46 -21.96
N GLU A 166 4.15 16.34 -20.88
CA GLU A 166 4.91 15.13 -20.54
C GLU A 166 4.06 14.08 -19.82
N VAL A 167 2.95 14.49 -19.21
CA VAL A 167 2.04 13.63 -18.46
C VAL A 167 0.90 13.14 -19.34
N GLY A 168 0.92 11.87 -19.74
CA GLY A 168 -0.15 11.25 -20.54
C GLY A 168 -1.22 10.56 -19.69
N ILE A 169 -0.80 9.86 -18.64
CA ILE A 169 -1.70 9.11 -17.73
C ILE A 169 -1.54 9.65 -16.32
N ILE A 170 -2.64 9.99 -15.67
CA ILE A 170 -2.73 10.56 -14.32
C ILE A 170 -3.49 9.56 -13.46
N GLY A 171 -2.95 9.16 -12.32
CA GLY A 171 -3.60 8.26 -11.37
C GLY A 171 -3.92 8.96 -10.05
N ILE A 172 -5.15 8.81 -9.59
CA ILE A 172 -5.60 9.26 -8.28
C ILE A 172 -5.87 8.01 -7.46
N PHE A 173 -5.14 7.85 -6.36
CA PHE A 173 -5.33 6.68 -5.49
C PHE A 173 -5.57 7.09 -4.04
N GLY A 174 -6.22 6.21 -3.29
CA GLY A 174 -6.53 6.45 -1.88
C GLY A 174 -7.71 5.62 -1.40
N MET A 175 -7.95 5.66 -0.09
CA MET A 175 -8.92 4.85 0.60
C MET A 175 -10.35 5.03 0.05
N ALA A 176 -11.20 4.01 0.24
CA ALA A 176 -12.63 4.11 -0.06
C ALA A 176 -13.29 5.21 0.80
N GLY A 177 -14.18 6.00 0.21
CA GLY A 177 -14.91 7.04 0.92
C GLY A 177 -14.20 8.39 1.09
N VAL A 178 -12.96 8.54 0.60
CA VAL A 178 -12.23 9.84 0.62
C VAL A 178 -12.80 10.88 -0.37
N GLY A 179 -13.60 10.44 -1.35
CA GLY A 179 -14.26 11.35 -2.29
C GLY A 179 -13.64 11.40 -3.69
N LYS A 180 -12.90 10.36 -4.14
CA LYS A 180 -12.30 10.31 -5.48
C LYS A 180 -13.29 10.55 -6.62
N THR A 181 -14.43 9.87 -6.60
CA THR A 181 -15.53 10.05 -7.56
C THR A 181 -16.06 11.49 -7.55
N ALA A 182 -16.28 12.08 -6.37
CA ALA A 182 -16.74 13.46 -6.25
C ALA A 182 -15.72 14.47 -6.80
N LEU A 183 -14.41 14.21 -6.58
CA LEU A 183 -13.33 14.99 -7.17
C LEU A 183 -13.34 14.90 -8.69
N LEU A 184 -13.47 13.70 -9.26
CA LEU A 184 -13.49 13.50 -10.70
C LEU A 184 -14.71 14.13 -11.37
N ASN A 185 -15.89 14.04 -10.75
CA ASN A 185 -17.09 14.70 -11.22
C ASN A 185 -16.91 16.23 -11.24
N LYS A 186 -16.37 16.79 -10.17
CA LYS A 186 -16.06 18.22 -10.07
C LYS A 186 -15.00 18.63 -11.11
N PHE A 187 -13.94 17.85 -11.25
CA PHE A 187 -12.91 18.07 -12.25
C PHE A 187 -13.47 18.04 -13.69
N ASN A 188 -14.32 17.06 -13.99
CA ASN A 188 -15.00 16.99 -15.28
C ASN A 188 -15.80 18.26 -15.56
N ASN A 189 -16.62 18.70 -14.62
CA ASN A 189 -17.53 19.83 -14.82
C ASN A 189 -16.82 21.19 -14.87
N GLU A 190 -15.84 21.41 -14.02
CA GLU A 190 -15.17 22.72 -13.92
C GLU A 190 -14.05 22.92 -14.94
N TYR A 191 -13.35 21.84 -15.33
CA TYR A 191 -12.12 21.96 -16.13
C TYR A 191 -12.18 21.30 -17.50
N LEU A 192 -13.05 20.31 -17.70
CA LEU A 192 -13.15 19.63 -18.99
C LEU A 192 -14.29 20.18 -19.85
N VAL A 193 -15.39 20.60 -19.25
CA VAL A 193 -16.50 21.22 -19.98
C VAL A 193 -16.04 22.56 -20.56
N GLY A 194 -15.93 22.63 -21.90
CA GLY A 194 -15.46 23.83 -22.58
C GLY A 194 -13.96 24.06 -22.64
N ALA A 195 -13.12 23.06 -22.24
CA ALA A 195 -11.66 23.16 -22.27
C ALA A 195 -11.12 23.36 -23.70
N GLU A 196 -10.31 24.39 -23.91
CA GLU A 196 -9.71 24.68 -25.19
C GLU A 196 -8.72 23.60 -25.64
N GLY A 197 -8.93 23.09 -26.87
CA GLY A 197 -8.05 22.11 -27.49
C GLY A 197 -8.31 20.65 -27.09
N ILE A 198 -9.35 20.37 -26.31
CA ILE A 198 -9.88 19.01 -26.06
C ILE A 198 -11.13 18.83 -26.91
N ASN A 199 -11.16 17.75 -27.69
CA ASN A 199 -12.29 17.50 -28.60
C ASN A 199 -13.43 16.75 -27.89
N VAL A 200 -13.08 15.82 -26.94
CA VAL A 200 -14.04 14.98 -26.23
C VAL A 200 -13.55 14.62 -24.84
N ALA A 201 -14.45 14.65 -23.85
CA ALA A 201 -14.25 14.07 -22.53
C ALA A 201 -15.22 12.89 -22.32
N ILE A 202 -14.72 11.75 -21.91
CA ILE A 202 -15.49 10.52 -21.72
C ILE A 202 -15.28 10.02 -20.28
N TYR A 203 -16.36 9.97 -19.51
CA TYR A 203 -16.37 9.44 -18.15
C TYR A 203 -16.85 7.99 -18.15
N ILE A 204 -16.11 7.09 -17.50
CA ILE A 204 -16.39 5.66 -17.46
C ILE A 204 -16.24 5.19 -16.02
N GLU A 205 -17.36 4.82 -15.41
CA GLU A 205 -17.36 4.12 -14.14
C GLU A 205 -17.04 2.64 -14.39
N VAL A 206 -15.98 2.12 -13.76
CA VAL A 206 -15.49 0.77 -13.99
C VAL A 206 -15.90 -0.13 -12.85
N THR A 207 -16.75 -1.11 -13.14
CA THR A 207 -17.11 -2.14 -12.17
C THR A 207 -15.98 -3.17 -12.03
N ARG A 208 -15.89 -3.85 -10.89
CA ARG A 208 -14.85 -4.85 -10.59
C ARG A 208 -14.69 -5.92 -11.68
N ASN A 209 -15.81 -6.42 -12.22
CA ASN A 209 -15.82 -7.38 -13.32
C ASN A 209 -16.20 -6.66 -14.61
N TYR A 210 -15.32 -5.76 -15.08
CA TYR A 210 -15.60 -5.00 -16.28
C TYR A 210 -15.58 -5.88 -17.54
N ASP A 211 -16.54 -5.59 -18.46
CA ASP A 211 -16.57 -6.17 -19.79
C ASP A 211 -15.99 -5.16 -20.78
N LEU A 212 -14.92 -5.56 -21.47
CA LEU A 212 -14.28 -4.75 -22.50
C LEU A 212 -15.30 -4.27 -23.56
N SER A 213 -16.25 -5.11 -23.92
CA SER A 213 -17.30 -4.77 -24.91
C SER A 213 -18.23 -3.67 -24.41
N LYS A 214 -18.51 -3.64 -23.10
CA LYS A 214 -19.33 -2.57 -22.48
C LYS A 214 -18.57 -1.24 -22.50
N ILE A 215 -17.29 -1.24 -22.12
CA ILE A 215 -16.45 -0.04 -22.15
C ILE A 215 -16.32 0.48 -23.58
N GLN A 216 -16.04 -0.40 -24.55
CA GLN A 216 -16.01 -0.03 -25.96
C GLN A 216 -17.33 0.57 -26.44
N LYS A 217 -18.45 0.03 -25.96
CA LYS A 217 -19.77 0.55 -26.28
C LYS A 217 -19.96 1.97 -25.73
N ILE A 218 -19.64 2.20 -24.46
CA ILE A 218 -19.73 3.55 -23.84
C ILE A 218 -18.89 4.55 -24.63
N ILE A 219 -17.64 4.21 -24.97
CA ILE A 219 -16.76 5.10 -25.74
C ILE A 219 -17.35 5.37 -27.13
N GLY A 220 -17.83 4.31 -27.79
CA GLY A 220 -18.37 4.43 -29.12
C GLY A 220 -19.67 5.22 -29.19
N ASP A 221 -20.57 5.00 -28.24
CA ASP A 221 -21.82 5.76 -28.14
C ASP A 221 -21.53 7.27 -27.95
N ARG A 222 -20.48 7.60 -27.15
CA ARG A 222 -19.99 8.98 -26.99
C ARG A 222 -19.40 9.57 -28.25
N LEU A 223 -18.77 8.77 -29.07
CA LEU A 223 -18.20 9.18 -30.34
C LEU A 223 -19.21 9.12 -31.48
N GLY A 224 -20.49 8.73 -31.23
CA GLY A 224 -21.54 8.56 -32.19
C GLY A 224 -21.32 7.40 -33.17
N LEU A 225 -20.56 6.35 -32.75
CA LEU A 225 -20.23 5.24 -33.63
C LEU A 225 -21.28 4.13 -33.56
N SER A 226 -21.66 3.60 -34.72
CA SER A 226 -22.54 2.45 -34.82
C SER A 226 -21.77 1.12 -34.65
N TRP A 227 -22.26 0.23 -33.76
CA TRP A 227 -21.65 -1.06 -33.44
C TRP A 227 -22.31 -2.25 -34.11
N GLU A 228 -23.29 -2.04 -34.98
CA GLU A 228 -24.00 -3.15 -35.63
C GLU A 228 -23.03 -4.06 -36.40
N LYS A 229 -23.07 -5.35 -36.07
CA LYS A 229 -22.28 -6.42 -36.71
C LYS A 229 -20.75 -6.37 -36.51
N LYS A 230 -20.18 -5.54 -35.56
CA LYS A 230 -18.74 -5.47 -35.30
C LYS A 230 -18.36 -6.21 -34.03
N GLY A 231 -17.39 -7.12 -34.11
CA GLY A 231 -16.80 -7.82 -32.96
C GLY A 231 -15.87 -6.90 -32.14
N PRO A 232 -15.47 -7.30 -30.91
CA PRO A 232 -14.64 -6.46 -30.03
C PRO A 232 -13.29 -6.02 -30.64
N LYS A 233 -12.67 -6.87 -31.45
CA LYS A 233 -11.41 -6.52 -32.14
C LYS A 233 -11.62 -5.45 -33.21
N GLU A 234 -12.69 -5.54 -33.94
CA GLU A 234 -13.04 -4.55 -34.99
C GLU A 234 -13.41 -3.22 -34.37
N ARG A 235 -14.15 -3.23 -33.26
CA ARG A 235 -14.47 -2.03 -32.46
C ARG A 235 -13.20 -1.35 -31.98
N ALA A 236 -12.22 -2.09 -31.45
CA ALA A 236 -10.94 -1.54 -31.04
C ALA A 236 -10.19 -0.83 -32.18
N VAL A 237 -10.19 -1.40 -33.38
CA VAL A 237 -9.57 -0.77 -34.57
C VAL A 237 -10.26 0.53 -34.94
N VAL A 238 -11.61 0.58 -34.90
CA VAL A 238 -12.37 1.80 -35.21
C VAL A 238 -12.10 2.87 -34.14
N LEU A 239 -12.20 2.52 -32.86
CA LEU A 239 -11.90 3.43 -31.74
C LEU A 239 -10.50 4.02 -31.84
N TYR A 240 -9.50 3.16 -32.09
CA TYR A 240 -8.11 3.61 -32.24
C TYR A 240 -7.96 4.64 -33.37
N LYS A 241 -8.59 4.39 -34.53
CA LYS A 241 -8.54 5.31 -35.69
C LYS A 241 -9.19 6.66 -35.39
N VAL A 242 -10.32 6.67 -34.68
CA VAL A 242 -11.05 7.90 -34.36
C VAL A 242 -10.30 8.67 -33.28
N LEU A 243 -9.95 8.04 -32.15
CA LEU A 243 -9.27 8.69 -31.03
C LEU A 243 -7.85 9.18 -31.39
N SER A 244 -7.16 8.52 -32.32
CA SER A 244 -5.81 8.96 -32.76
C SER A 244 -5.82 10.29 -33.54
N LYS A 245 -7.00 10.77 -34.00
CA LYS A 245 -7.14 12.01 -34.76
C LYS A 245 -7.64 13.18 -33.93
N MET A 246 -7.93 12.97 -32.64
CA MET A 246 -8.49 13.99 -31.76
C MET A 246 -7.77 14.03 -30.41
N ASN A 247 -7.88 15.17 -29.76
CA ASN A 247 -7.45 15.31 -28.37
C ASN A 247 -8.61 14.89 -27.47
N PHE A 248 -8.38 13.87 -26.63
CA PHE A 248 -9.39 13.33 -25.74
C PHE A 248 -8.94 13.35 -24.29
N VAL A 249 -9.91 13.38 -23.38
CA VAL A 249 -9.72 13.02 -21.97
C VAL A 249 -10.64 11.85 -21.66
N ILE A 250 -10.07 10.74 -21.22
CA ILE A 250 -10.84 9.59 -20.75
C ILE A 250 -10.63 9.44 -19.25
N ILE A 251 -11.72 9.44 -18.50
CA ILE A 251 -11.72 9.23 -17.05
C ILE A 251 -12.22 7.82 -16.77
N PHE A 252 -11.39 7.02 -16.10
CA PHE A 252 -11.77 5.72 -15.53
C PHE A 252 -11.95 5.88 -14.02
N ASP A 253 -13.16 5.79 -13.54
CA ASP A 253 -13.44 5.89 -12.10
C ASP A 253 -13.59 4.51 -11.44
N ASP A 254 -13.02 4.38 -10.23
CA ASP A 254 -12.97 3.18 -9.36
C ASP A 254 -12.37 1.94 -10.06
N LEU A 255 -11.19 2.10 -10.65
CA LEU A 255 -10.46 1.02 -11.34
C LEU A 255 -9.86 0.04 -10.33
N TRP A 256 -10.17 -1.26 -10.46
CA TRP A 256 -9.73 -2.31 -9.53
C TRP A 256 -8.55 -3.12 -10.06
N GLU A 257 -8.42 -3.21 -11.37
CA GLU A 257 -7.37 -3.96 -12.07
C GLU A 257 -6.89 -3.15 -13.28
N PRO A 258 -5.65 -3.35 -13.75
CA PRO A 258 -5.16 -2.68 -14.95
C PRO A 258 -5.99 -3.00 -16.17
N ILE A 259 -6.35 -1.99 -16.95
CA ILE A 259 -7.09 -2.14 -18.20
C ILE A 259 -6.12 -2.16 -19.38
N ASN A 260 -6.30 -3.10 -20.30
CA ASN A 260 -5.52 -3.15 -21.52
C ASN A 260 -6.05 -2.13 -22.55
N LEU A 261 -5.45 -0.95 -22.59
CA LEU A 261 -5.84 0.16 -23.49
C LEU A 261 -5.83 -0.23 -24.97
N ARG A 262 -4.90 -1.08 -25.39
CA ARG A 262 -4.81 -1.55 -26.78
C ARG A 262 -5.99 -2.44 -27.16
N MET A 263 -6.43 -3.30 -26.26
CA MET A 263 -7.62 -4.15 -26.50
C MET A 263 -8.90 -3.33 -26.51
N LEU A 264 -8.95 -2.22 -25.78
CA LEU A 264 -10.05 -1.26 -25.88
C LEU A 264 -10.03 -0.42 -27.17
N GLY A 265 -8.86 -0.27 -27.80
CA GLY A 265 -8.67 0.63 -28.94
C GLY A 265 -8.40 2.07 -28.53
N ILE A 266 -7.88 2.30 -27.31
CA ILE A 266 -7.51 3.63 -26.82
C ILE A 266 -6.02 3.83 -27.10
N PRO A 267 -5.63 4.88 -27.88
CA PRO A 267 -4.23 5.20 -28.06
C PRO A 267 -3.62 5.70 -26.75
N VAL A 268 -2.46 5.19 -26.39
CA VAL A 268 -1.71 5.71 -25.25
C VAL A 268 -1.26 7.13 -25.59
N PRO A 269 -1.58 8.13 -24.74
CA PRO A 269 -1.18 9.52 -24.98
C PRO A 269 0.33 9.64 -25.13
N LYS A 270 0.78 10.21 -26.26
CA LYS A 270 2.22 10.44 -26.53
C LYS A 270 2.69 11.72 -25.85
N GLN A 271 4.00 11.86 -25.69
CA GLN A 271 4.62 13.14 -25.33
C GLN A 271 4.16 14.24 -26.31
N GLN A 272 3.91 15.42 -25.78
CA GLN A 272 3.38 16.59 -26.52
C GLN A 272 1.91 16.45 -27.02
N SER A 273 1.20 15.38 -26.63
CA SER A 273 -0.24 15.26 -26.93
C SER A 273 -1.08 15.94 -25.84
N LYS A 274 -2.15 16.63 -26.25
CA LYS A 274 -3.16 17.15 -25.31
C LYS A 274 -4.13 16.07 -24.82
N SER A 275 -4.06 14.85 -25.37
CA SER A 275 -4.87 13.73 -24.89
C SER A 275 -4.39 13.27 -23.53
N LYS A 276 -5.32 12.95 -22.63
CA LYS A 276 -5.05 12.49 -21.27
C LYS A 276 -5.92 11.30 -20.90
N ILE A 277 -5.38 10.44 -20.05
CA ILE A 277 -6.15 9.41 -19.34
C ILE A 277 -6.04 9.73 -17.85
N VAL A 278 -7.16 9.86 -17.17
CA VAL A 278 -7.25 10.04 -15.73
C VAL A 278 -7.89 8.80 -15.15
N LEU A 279 -7.29 8.20 -14.14
CA LEU A 279 -7.89 7.06 -13.46
C LEU A 279 -7.98 7.30 -11.97
N SER A 280 -9.03 6.80 -11.35
CA SER A 280 -9.11 6.67 -9.90
C SER A 280 -9.08 5.21 -9.49
N THR A 281 -8.44 4.93 -8.37
CA THR A 281 -8.32 3.58 -7.82
C THR A 281 -8.20 3.60 -6.30
N ARG A 282 -8.48 2.46 -5.67
CA ARG A 282 -8.18 2.21 -4.25
C ARG A 282 -6.84 1.53 -4.06
N ILE A 283 -6.22 1.04 -5.13
CA ILE A 283 -5.04 0.19 -5.13
C ILE A 283 -3.92 0.91 -5.87
N GLU A 284 -2.87 1.29 -5.16
CA GLU A 284 -1.74 2.05 -5.76
C GLU A 284 -1.04 1.27 -6.88
N ASP A 285 -0.89 -0.05 -6.75
CA ASP A 285 -0.27 -0.93 -7.76
C ASP A 285 -0.96 -0.84 -9.14
N VAL A 286 -2.27 -0.56 -9.16
CA VAL A 286 -2.98 -0.33 -10.42
C VAL A 286 -2.39 0.85 -11.18
N CYS A 287 -1.99 1.92 -10.47
CA CYS A 287 -1.31 3.06 -11.09
C CYS A 287 0.02 2.65 -11.72
N ASP A 288 0.82 1.83 -11.02
CA ASP A 288 2.11 1.34 -11.53
C ASP A 288 1.94 0.49 -12.77
N ARG A 289 1.02 -0.46 -12.74
CA ARG A 289 0.74 -1.37 -13.84
C ARG A 289 0.02 -0.72 -15.04
N MET A 290 -0.50 0.50 -14.86
CA MET A 290 -1.06 1.34 -15.91
C MET A 290 -0.07 2.36 -16.47
N ASP A 291 1.22 2.29 -16.09
CA ASP A 291 2.27 3.22 -16.49
C ASP A 291 1.92 4.70 -16.17
N VAL A 292 1.30 4.93 -15.01
CA VAL A 292 0.92 6.27 -14.56
C VAL A 292 2.16 7.10 -14.27
N ARG A 293 2.36 8.20 -14.99
CA ARG A 293 3.49 9.11 -14.76
C ARG A 293 3.31 10.05 -13.57
N ARG A 294 2.10 10.46 -13.31
CA ARG A 294 1.78 11.35 -12.18
C ARG A 294 0.75 10.67 -11.27
N LYS A 295 1.23 10.18 -10.14
CA LYS A 295 0.38 9.65 -9.08
C LYS A 295 -0.01 10.78 -8.12
N ILE A 296 -1.27 10.86 -7.76
CA ILE A 296 -1.82 11.80 -6.78
C ILE A 296 -2.48 10.97 -5.69
N LYS A 297 -1.90 11.00 -4.50
CA LYS A 297 -2.52 10.39 -3.32
C LYS A 297 -3.65 11.29 -2.84
N PHE A 298 -4.83 10.73 -2.64
CA PHE A 298 -5.98 11.43 -2.11
C PHE A 298 -6.22 11.01 -0.66
N ASP A 299 -5.72 11.83 0.25
CA ASP A 299 -5.80 11.60 1.69
C ASP A 299 -7.14 12.07 2.28
N CYS A 300 -7.37 11.71 3.55
CA CYS A 300 -8.50 12.21 4.33
C CYS A 300 -8.42 13.73 4.53
N LEU A 301 -9.55 14.37 4.84
CA LEU A 301 -9.61 15.81 5.05
C LEU A 301 -8.79 16.23 6.27
N PRO A 302 -8.02 17.32 6.19
CA PRO A 302 -7.45 17.96 7.37
C PRO A 302 -8.56 18.47 8.31
N TRP A 303 -8.21 18.67 9.58
CA TRP A 303 -9.17 18.94 10.66
C TRP A 303 -10.15 20.08 10.35
N GLU A 304 -9.68 21.19 9.81
CA GLU A 304 -10.48 22.37 9.53
C GLU A 304 -11.65 22.03 8.59
N HIS A 305 -11.36 21.34 7.51
CA HIS A 305 -12.35 20.93 6.50
C HIS A 305 -13.22 19.75 7.00
N ALA A 306 -12.63 18.83 7.77
CA ALA A 306 -13.37 17.73 8.37
C ALA A 306 -14.44 18.24 9.35
N TRP A 307 -14.06 19.23 10.17
CA TRP A 307 -14.97 19.85 11.12
C TRP A 307 -16.09 20.66 10.42
N GLU A 308 -15.76 21.42 9.37
CA GLU A 308 -16.71 22.15 8.54
C GLU A 308 -17.77 21.21 7.94
N LEU A 309 -17.31 20.13 7.30
CA LEU A 309 -18.21 19.12 6.72
C LEU A 309 -19.09 18.46 7.78
N PHE A 310 -18.51 18.10 8.92
CA PHE A 310 -19.25 17.49 10.02
C PHE A 310 -20.34 18.41 10.56
N GLN A 311 -20.02 19.70 10.81
CA GLN A 311 -20.98 20.70 11.27
C GLN A 311 -22.14 20.86 10.27
N GLU A 312 -21.85 20.93 8.97
CA GLU A 312 -22.87 21.00 7.92
C GLU A 312 -23.84 19.82 8.00
N LYS A 313 -23.31 18.59 8.21
CA LYS A 313 -24.16 17.37 8.21
C LYS A 313 -24.94 17.17 9.51
N VAL A 314 -24.42 17.66 10.63
CA VAL A 314 -25.15 17.71 11.91
C VAL A 314 -26.22 18.81 11.90
N GLY A 315 -25.94 19.94 11.26
CA GLY A 315 -26.89 21.05 11.08
C GLY A 315 -27.33 21.71 12.40
N ASP A 316 -28.62 21.93 12.56
CA ASP A 316 -29.22 22.70 13.68
C ASP A 316 -28.81 22.24 15.08
N ALA A 317 -28.42 20.96 15.25
CA ALA A 317 -27.96 20.47 16.55
C ALA A 317 -26.70 21.18 17.04
N LEU A 318 -25.90 21.77 16.14
CA LEU A 318 -24.68 22.51 16.42
C LEU A 318 -24.79 24.02 16.11
N ALA A 319 -25.94 24.53 15.67
CA ALA A 319 -26.12 25.98 15.37
C ALA A 319 -25.91 26.85 16.60
N HIS A 320 -26.42 26.41 17.78
CA HIS A 320 -26.23 27.08 19.05
C HIS A 320 -25.92 26.08 20.17
N PRO A 321 -24.77 25.39 20.12
CA PRO A 321 -24.50 24.32 21.05
C PRO A 321 -24.09 24.83 22.40
N ASN A 322 -24.52 24.12 23.44
CA ASN A 322 -23.86 24.14 24.72
C ASN A 322 -22.37 23.81 24.53
N PRO A 323 -21.43 24.52 25.20
CA PRO A 323 -19.98 24.22 25.07
C PRO A 323 -19.61 22.75 25.29
N GLU A 324 -20.35 22.05 26.14
CA GLU A 324 -20.14 20.61 26.37
C GLU A 324 -20.56 19.77 25.17
N ILE A 325 -21.68 20.10 24.51
CA ILE A 325 -22.11 19.40 23.26
C ILE A 325 -21.10 19.63 22.17
N ARG A 326 -20.59 20.86 22.04
CA ARG A 326 -19.56 21.18 21.04
C ARG A 326 -18.28 20.32 21.22
N ARG A 327 -17.77 20.20 22.47
CA ARG A 327 -16.61 19.34 22.76
C ARG A 327 -16.87 17.87 22.42
N GLN A 328 -18.09 17.37 22.72
CA GLN A 328 -18.46 16.00 22.38
C GLN A 328 -18.51 15.82 20.85
N ALA A 329 -19.08 16.80 20.14
CA ALA A 329 -19.17 16.78 18.68
C ALA A 329 -17.78 16.81 18.02
N GLU A 330 -16.86 17.66 18.52
CA GLU A 330 -15.47 17.68 18.09
C GLU A 330 -14.79 16.30 18.31
N SER A 331 -15.02 15.67 19.47
CA SER A 331 -14.51 14.34 19.78
C SER A 331 -15.07 13.27 18.83
N VAL A 332 -16.34 13.37 18.41
CA VAL A 332 -16.94 12.48 17.41
C VAL A 332 -16.35 12.71 16.03
N ALA A 333 -16.22 13.96 15.61
CA ALA A 333 -15.65 14.31 14.32
C ALA A 333 -14.20 13.83 14.19
N MET A 334 -13.39 13.97 15.26
CA MET A 334 -12.03 13.42 15.29
C MET A 334 -12.01 11.91 15.07
N LYS A 335 -12.97 11.16 15.64
CA LYS A 335 -13.07 9.71 15.44
C LYS A 335 -13.43 9.29 14.02
N CYS A 336 -13.96 10.18 13.20
CA CYS A 336 -14.14 9.92 11.77
C CYS A 336 -12.82 9.97 10.98
N GLY A 337 -11.70 10.38 11.61
CA GLY A 337 -10.37 10.39 11.01
C GLY A 337 -10.26 11.24 9.74
N GLY A 338 -11.09 12.28 9.59
CA GLY A 338 -11.12 13.10 8.37
C GLY A 338 -11.75 12.42 7.16
N LEU A 339 -12.29 11.19 7.29
CA LEU A 339 -12.90 10.48 6.17
C LEU A 339 -14.26 11.10 5.80
N PRO A 340 -14.44 11.71 4.59
CA PRO A 340 -15.66 12.40 4.22
C PRO A 340 -16.92 11.54 4.37
N LEU A 341 -16.86 10.27 3.92
CA LEU A 341 -17.99 9.35 4.02
C LEU A 341 -18.41 9.11 5.48
N ALA A 342 -17.43 8.97 6.38
CA ALA A 342 -17.70 8.81 7.82
C ALA A 342 -18.29 10.08 8.44
N LEU A 343 -17.72 11.25 8.12
CA LEU A 343 -18.20 12.54 8.61
C LEU A 343 -19.67 12.78 8.19
N ILE A 344 -20.02 12.44 6.95
CA ILE A 344 -21.38 12.56 6.43
C ILE A 344 -22.33 11.58 7.14
N THR A 345 -21.93 10.30 7.22
CA THR A 345 -22.77 9.24 7.80
C THR A 345 -23.03 9.48 9.29
N VAL A 346 -21.95 9.72 10.05
CA VAL A 346 -22.04 9.96 11.50
C VAL A 346 -22.72 11.30 11.80
N GLY A 347 -22.42 12.35 11.02
CA GLY A 347 -23.05 13.65 11.17
C GLY A 347 -24.58 13.59 11.00
N ARG A 348 -25.04 12.89 9.95
CA ARG A 348 -26.49 12.64 9.72
C ARG A 348 -27.12 11.81 10.84
N ALA A 349 -26.44 10.78 11.34
CA ALA A 349 -26.93 9.96 12.45
C ALA A 349 -27.12 10.77 13.75
N LEU A 350 -26.31 11.81 13.92
CA LEU A 350 -26.34 12.67 15.11
C LEU A 350 -27.13 13.98 14.95
N ALA A 351 -27.64 14.26 13.74
CA ALA A 351 -28.38 15.51 13.44
C ALA A 351 -29.59 15.76 14.34
N SER A 352 -30.22 14.70 14.90
CA SER A 352 -31.36 14.79 15.83
C SER A 352 -30.97 14.87 17.30
N LYS A 353 -29.69 14.71 17.67
CA LYS A 353 -29.23 14.63 19.06
C LYS A 353 -29.10 16.02 19.70
N ARG A 354 -29.79 16.26 20.79
CA ARG A 354 -29.88 17.57 21.42
C ARG A 354 -29.30 17.64 22.84
N THR A 355 -28.98 16.49 23.45
CA THR A 355 -28.52 16.43 24.84
C THR A 355 -27.08 15.91 24.95
N THR A 356 -26.34 16.39 25.95
CA THR A 356 -24.99 15.92 26.27
C THR A 356 -24.92 14.40 26.51
N LYS A 357 -26.00 13.84 27.11
CA LYS A 357 -26.07 12.38 27.37
C LYS A 357 -26.11 11.57 26.08
N GLU A 358 -26.88 12.01 25.08
CA GLU A 358 -26.96 11.35 23.77
C GLU A 358 -25.62 11.41 23.04
N TRP A 359 -24.91 12.54 23.08
CA TRP A 359 -23.58 12.67 22.51
C TRP A 359 -22.55 11.79 23.20
N LYS A 360 -22.54 11.73 24.55
CA LYS A 360 -21.67 10.81 25.31
C LYS A 360 -21.95 9.34 24.96
N HIS A 361 -23.22 8.99 24.82
CA HIS A 361 -23.61 7.64 24.40
C HIS A 361 -23.10 7.33 22.99
N ALA A 362 -23.25 8.26 22.05
CA ALA A 362 -22.71 8.07 20.67
C ALA A 362 -21.19 7.84 20.65
N ILE A 363 -20.43 8.60 21.46
CA ILE A 363 -18.99 8.39 21.62
C ILE A 363 -18.69 6.97 22.14
N THR A 364 -19.48 6.50 23.11
CA THR A 364 -19.32 5.15 23.66
C THR A 364 -19.61 4.08 22.60
N VAL A 365 -20.68 4.25 21.82
CA VAL A 365 -21.02 3.35 20.71
C VAL A 365 -19.93 3.33 19.65
N LEU A 366 -19.43 4.50 19.25
CA LEU A 366 -18.33 4.58 18.27
C LEU A 366 -17.05 3.91 18.75
N LYS A 367 -16.78 3.89 20.07
CA LYS A 367 -15.61 3.21 20.65
C LYS A 367 -15.75 1.68 20.71
N ILE A 368 -16.96 1.19 20.96
CA ILE A 368 -17.19 -0.21 21.33
C ILE A 368 -17.80 -1.01 20.19
N ALA A 369 -18.82 -0.48 19.52
CA ALA A 369 -19.60 -1.12 18.48
C ALA A 369 -20.10 -0.09 17.45
N PRO A 370 -19.20 0.49 16.62
CA PRO A 370 -19.53 1.57 15.68
C PRO A 370 -20.72 1.24 14.76
N TRP A 371 -20.86 -0.03 14.39
CA TRP A 371 -21.93 -0.51 13.49
C TRP A 371 -23.35 -0.37 14.06
N GLN A 372 -23.51 -0.17 15.37
CA GLN A 372 -24.81 0.08 16.00
C GLN A 372 -25.32 1.51 15.76
N LEU A 373 -24.49 2.42 15.29
CA LEU A 373 -24.90 3.76 14.93
C LEU A 373 -25.63 3.76 13.58
N LEU A 374 -26.73 4.50 13.48
CA LEU A 374 -27.58 4.55 12.28
C LEU A 374 -26.76 4.90 11.03
N GLY A 375 -26.92 4.14 9.96
CA GLY A 375 -26.23 4.32 8.68
C GLY A 375 -24.81 3.77 8.62
N MET A 376 -24.15 3.53 9.78
CA MET A 376 -22.75 3.08 9.78
C MET A 376 -22.55 1.77 9.00
N GLU A 377 -23.40 0.80 9.16
CA GLU A 377 -23.26 -0.48 8.50
C GLU A 377 -23.38 -0.35 6.97
N ASN A 378 -24.51 0.15 6.49
CA ASN A 378 -24.83 0.16 5.06
C ASN A 378 -24.12 1.27 4.28
N ASP A 379 -24.04 2.47 4.87
CA ASP A 379 -23.55 3.65 4.15
C ASP A 379 -22.03 3.82 4.28
N LEU A 380 -21.37 3.17 5.27
CA LEU A 380 -19.94 3.28 5.48
C LEU A 380 -19.20 1.92 5.47
N LEU A 381 -19.59 0.96 6.35
CA LEU A 381 -18.77 -0.25 6.54
C LEU A 381 -18.86 -1.19 5.34
N VAL A 382 -20.02 -1.35 4.72
CA VAL A 382 -20.19 -2.16 3.51
C VAL A 382 -19.38 -1.60 2.33
N PRO A 383 -19.40 -0.30 1.99
CA PRO A 383 -18.51 0.29 0.99
C PRO A 383 -17.01 0.11 1.28
N LEU A 384 -16.59 0.22 2.56
CA LEU A 384 -15.21 -0.04 2.96
C LEU A 384 -14.83 -1.53 2.81
N LYS A 385 -15.75 -2.44 3.18
CA LYS A 385 -15.56 -3.88 3.09
C LYS A 385 -15.24 -4.36 1.68
N HIS A 386 -15.66 -3.67 0.65
CA HIS A 386 -15.29 -4.03 -0.72
C HIS A 386 -13.78 -4.09 -0.94
N SER A 387 -13.00 -3.19 -0.32
CA SER A 387 -11.53 -3.24 -0.40
C SER A 387 -10.95 -4.47 0.32
N TYR A 388 -11.53 -4.87 1.46
CA TYR A 388 -11.19 -6.10 2.18
C TYR A 388 -11.51 -7.36 1.35
N ASP A 389 -12.70 -7.41 0.74
CA ASP A 389 -13.14 -8.55 -0.07
C ASP A 389 -12.28 -8.74 -1.34
N CYS A 390 -11.63 -7.67 -1.79
CA CYS A 390 -10.72 -7.69 -2.93
C CYS A 390 -9.32 -8.21 -2.61
N LEU A 391 -8.96 -8.38 -1.33
CA LEU A 391 -7.68 -8.94 -0.96
C LEU A 391 -7.53 -10.36 -1.54
N PRO A 392 -6.38 -10.69 -2.15
CA PRO A 392 -6.20 -11.90 -2.96
C PRO A 392 -6.29 -13.22 -2.17
N ASN A 393 -5.99 -13.19 -0.87
CA ASN A 393 -5.96 -14.40 -0.04
C ASN A 393 -6.40 -14.15 1.40
N ASP A 394 -6.75 -15.25 2.10
CA ASP A 394 -7.23 -15.19 3.48
C ASP A 394 -6.15 -14.80 4.49
N LYS A 395 -4.86 -15.01 4.18
CA LYS A 395 -3.75 -14.60 5.06
C LYS A 395 -3.69 -13.08 5.18
N LEU A 396 -3.81 -12.35 4.05
CA LEU A 396 -3.90 -10.89 4.05
C LEU A 396 -5.14 -10.39 4.80
N ARG A 397 -6.29 -11.05 4.59
CA ARG A 397 -7.52 -10.72 5.30
C ARG A 397 -7.38 -10.88 6.80
N LEU A 398 -6.79 -11.99 7.26
CA LEU A 398 -6.53 -12.23 8.68
C LEU A 398 -5.50 -11.26 9.25
N CYS A 399 -4.43 -10.96 8.55
CA CYS A 399 -3.42 -9.98 8.96
C CYS A 399 -4.05 -8.60 9.15
N LEU A 400 -4.91 -8.14 8.23
CA LEU A 400 -5.65 -6.88 8.40
C LEU A 400 -6.55 -6.91 9.62
N LEU A 401 -7.35 -7.99 9.80
CA LEU A 401 -8.20 -8.12 10.98
C LEU A 401 -7.37 -8.10 12.26
N TYR A 402 -6.19 -8.71 12.25
CA TYR A 402 -5.32 -8.76 13.42
C TYR A 402 -4.79 -7.37 13.82
N CYS A 403 -4.51 -6.49 12.85
CA CYS A 403 -4.18 -5.10 13.14
C CYS A 403 -5.29 -4.36 13.91
N SER A 404 -6.56 -4.78 13.80
CA SER A 404 -7.68 -4.16 14.55
C SER A 404 -7.67 -4.46 16.05
N LEU A 405 -6.85 -5.41 16.52
CA LEU A 405 -6.66 -5.70 17.96
C LEU A 405 -5.96 -4.55 18.69
N PHE A 406 -5.19 -3.72 17.97
CA PHE A 406 -4.53 -2.55 18.53
C PHE A 406 -5.52 -1.41 18.80
N PRO A 407 -5.19 -0.45 19.68
CA PRO A 407 -6.02 0.73 19.91
C PRO A 407 -6.25 1.55 18.65
N GLU A 408 -7.26 2.38 18.67
CA GLU A 408 -7.53 3.38 17.64
C GLU A 408 -6.33 4.36 17.55
N ASP A 409 -5.94 4.72 16.33
CA ASP A 409 -4.81 5.62 16.02
C ASP A 409 -3.45 5.18 16.58
N PHE A 410 -3.26 3.90 16.82
CA PHE A 410 -2.02 3.36 17.36
C PHE A 410 -0.96 3.18 16.28
N SER A 411 0.27 3.60 16.60
CA SER A 411 1.47 3.34 15.80
C SER A 411 1.91 1.89 16.06
N ILE A 412 1.65 1.00 15.11
CA ILE A 412 1.94 -0.43 15.21
C ILE A 412 3.34 -0.69 14.68
N PHE A 413 4.24 -1.18 15.55
CA PHE A 413 5.55 -1.64 15.14
C PHE A 413 5.43 -2.91 14.28
N LYS A 414 6.01 -2.90 13.07
CA LYS A 414 5.83 -3.97 12.08
C LYS A 414 6.26 -5.33 12.60
N GLU A 415 7.37 -5.36 13.32
CA GLU A 415 7.91 -6.62 13.87
C GLU A 415 6.95 -7.29 14.87
N TRP A 416 6.20 -6.52 15.65
CA TRP A 416 5.21 -7.10 16.57
C TRP A 416 4.10 -7.81 15.83
N ILE A 417 3.47 -7.13 14.88
CA ILE A 417 2.35 -7.71 14.12
C ILE A 417 2.82 -8.92 13.30
N ILE A 418 4.02 -8.89 12.74
CA ILE A 418 4.62 -10.02 12.02
C ILE A 418 4.84 -11.19 12.98
N GLY A 419 5.43 -10.95 14.16
CA GLY A 419 5.65 -11.96 15.19
C GLY A 419 4.35 -12.63 15.63
N TYR A 420 3.29 -11.86 15.87
CA TYR A 420 1.98 -12.39 16.20
C TYR A 420 1.38 -13.22 15.05
N CYS A 421 1.51 -12.75 13.80
CA CYS A 421 1.03 -13.49 12.63
C CYS A 421 1.77 -14.83 12.45
N ILE A 422 3.05 -14.90 12.80
CA ILE A 422 3.82 -16.15 12.82
C ILE A 422 3.29 -17.06 13.94
N GLY A 423 3.09 -16.50 15.14
CA GLY A 423 2.56 -17.23 16.30
C GLY A 423 1.16 -17.80 16.08
N GLU A 424 0.30 -17.10 15.38
CA GLU A 424 -1.03 -17.58 14.98
C GLU A 424 -0.99 -18.59 13.81
N GLY A 425 0.13 -18.64 13.05
CA GLY A 425 0.29 -19.51 11.90
C GLY A 425 -0.23 -18.94 10.59
N PHE A 426 -0.36 -17.60 10.48
CA PHE A 426 -0.75 -16.94 9.22
C PHE A 426 0.42 -16.86 8.24
N ILE A 427 1.65 -16.83 8.74
CA ILE A 427 2.88 -16.85 7.97
C ILE A 427 3.50 -18.24 8.10
N ASP A 428 3.75 -18.91 6.96
CA ASP A 428 4.24 -20.29 6.94
C ASP A 428 5.72 -20.41 7.25
N ASP A 429 6.12 -21.56 7.84
CA ASP A 429 7.48 -21.98 8.15
C ASP A 429 8.26 -22.54 6.94
N LEU A 430 7.85 -22.22 5.71
CA LEU A 430 8.52 -22.74 4.51
C LEU A 430 9.97 -22.24 4.36
N TYR A 431 10.31 -21.15 5.05
CA TYR A 431 11.62 -20.51 4.98
C TYR A 431 12.55 -21.02 6.09
N THR A 432 13.81 -21.24 5.74
CA THR A 432 14.83 -21.73 6.67
C THR A 432 15.33 -20.64 7.59
N GLU A 433 15.45 -19.40 7.08
CA GLU A 433 15.98 -18.27 7.81
C GLU A 433 14.87 -17.38 8.39
N MET A 434 15.14 -16.77 9.55
CA MET A 434 14.16 -15.90 10.20
C MET A 434 13.92 -14.62 9.43
N ASP A 435 14.95 -14.07 8.81
CA ASP A 435 14.85 -12.84 8.02
C ASP A 435 13.95 -13.02 6.79
N GLU A 436 13.96 -14.19 6.15
CA GLU A 436 13.04 -14.50 5.05
C GLU A 436 11.58 -14.55 5.51
N ILE A 437 11.32 -15.08 6.72
CA ILE A 437 9.99 -15.12 7.32
C ILE A 437 9.50 -13.69 7.62
N TYR A 438 10.36 -12.86 8.19
CA TYR A 438 10.05 -11.45 8.43
C TYR A 438 9.86 -10.66 7.14
N ASN A 439 10.71 -10.87 6.12
CA ASN A 439 10.53 -10.25 4.79
C ASN A 439 9.18 -10.59 4.20
N LYS A 440 8.72 -11.85 4.33
CA LYS A 440 7.36 -12.24 3.91
C LYS A 440 6.27 -11.50 4.68
N GLY A 441 6.47 -11.26 5.97
CA GLY A 441 5.60 -10.42 6.79
C GLY A 441 5.55 -8.98 6.28
N HIS A 442 6.70 -8.39 5.97
CA HIS A 442 6.79 -7.05 5.38
C HIS A 442 6.10 -6.95 4.03
N ASP A 443 6.20 -7.98 3.15
CA ASP A 443 5.46 -8.04 1.90
C ASP A 443 3.95 -8.00 2.13
N LEU A 444 3.43 -8.80 3.09
CA LEU A 444 2.00 -8.80 3.44
C LEU A 444 1.52 -7.43 3.94
N LEU A 445 2.32 -6.76 4.77
CA LEU A 445 2.01 -5.39 5.24
C LEU A 445 2.09 -4.37 4.08
N GLY A 446 3.04 -4.54 3.17
CA GLY A 446 3.18 -3.77 1.94
C GLY A 446 1.95 -3.89 1.03
N ASP A 447 1.44 -5.10 0.82
CA ASP A 447 0.22 -5.36 0.05
C ASP A 447 -1.00 -4.67 0.67
N LEU A 448 -1.14 -4.71 2.01
CA LEU A 448 -2.23 -4.03 2.72
C LEU A 448 -2.14 -2.50 2.62
N LYS A 449 -0.93 -1.95 2.61
CA LYS A 449 -0.68 -0.52 2.37
C LYS A 449 -1.03 -0.15 0.93
N THR A 450 -0.60 -0.95 -0.04
CA THR A 450 -0.90 -0.74 -1.46
C THR A 450 -2.42 -0.78 -1.73
N ALA A 451 -3.16 -1.62 -0.97
CA ALA A 451 -4.62 -1.66 -0.99
C ALA A 451 -5.29 -0.47 -0.26
N SER A 452 -4.53 0.51 0.23
CA SER A 452 -5.02 1.64 1.02
C SER A 452 -5.82 1.24 2.27
N LEU A 453 -5.48 0.10 2.89
CA LEU A 453 -6.08 -0.41 4.13
C LEU A 453 -5.18 -0.18 5.35
N LEU A 454 -3.88 0.04 5.13
CA LEU A 454 -2.92 0.50 6.12
C LEU A 454 -2.16 1.71 5.60
N GLU A 455 -1.61 2.50 6.50
CA GLU A 455 -0.79 3.67 6.22
C GLU A 455 0.61 3.44 6.79
N SER A 456 1.65 3.99 6.15
CA SER A 456 2.99 4.06 6.72
C SER A 456 3.05 5.30 7.60
N GLU A 457 3.46 5.15 8.85
CA GLU A 457 3.79 6.28 9.70
C GLU A 457 5.27 6.65 9.51
N ASP A 458 6.14 5.63 9.51
CA ASP A 458 7.56 5.71 9.17
C ASP A 458 8.07 4.38 8.57
N GLU A 459 9.39 4.15 8.56
CA GLU A 459 9.97 2.93 8.02
C GLU A 459 9.63 1.69 8.87
N GLU A 460 9.47 1.83 10.19
CA GLU A 460 9.26 0.73 11.13
C GLU A 460 7.80 0.56 11.56
N HIS A 461 6.98 1.60 11.40
CA HIS A 461 5.61 1.62 11.90
C HIS A 461 4.56 1.73 10.81
N ILE A 462 3.42 1.13 11.09
CA ILE A 462 2.20 1.25 10.30
C ILE A 462 1.05 1.73 11.18
N LYS A 463 0.06 2.32 10.53
CA LYS A 463 -1.16 2.80 11.17
C LYS A 463 -2.40 2.31 10.42
N MET A 464 -3.45 2.02 11.17
CA MET A 464 -4.76 1.67 10.60
C MET A 464 -5.74 2.82 10.85
N HIS A 465 -6.34 3.35 9.79
CA HIS A 465 -7.36 4.38 9.90
C HIS A 465 -8.54 3.92 10.78
N SER A 466 -9.08 4.78 11.63
CA SER A 466 -10.14 4.46 12.61
C SER A 466 -11.35 3.76 11.98
N MET A 467 -11.78 4.19 10.79
CA MET A 467 -12.94 3.60 10.12
C MET A 467 -12.62 2.25 9.46
N VAL A 468 -11.38 2.03 9.00
CA VAL A 468 -10.92 0.70 8.55
C VAL A 468 -10.88 -0.25 9.74
N ARG A 469 -10.42 0.22 10.91
CA ARG A 469 -10.47 -0.55 12.17
C ARG A 469 -11.91 -0.92 12.56
N ALA A 470 -12.84 0.04 12.49
CA ALA A 470 -14.25 -0.21 12.75
C ALA A 470 -14.84 -1.27 11.82
N MET A 471 -14.51 -1.21 10.52
CA MET A 471 -14.89 -2.22 9.53
C MET A 471 -14.27 -3.59 9.86
N ALA A 472 -12.98 -3.64 10.20
CA ALA A 472 -12.29 -4.88 10.52
C ALA A 472 -12.91 -5.56 11.76
N LEU A 473 -13.23 -4.80 12.81
CA LEU A 473 -13.91 -5.31 14.01
C LEU A 473 -15.34 -5.77 13.71
N TRP A 474 -16.06 -5.05 12.87
CA TRP A 474 -17.40 -5.47 12.42
C TRP A 474 -17.34 -6.80 11.67
N ILE A 475 -16.40 -6.98 10.74
CA ILE A 475 -16.18 -8.25 10.03
C ILE A 475 -15.79 -9.36 11.01
N ALA A 476 -14.86 -9.08 11.93
CA ALA A 476 -14.36 -10.04 12.92
C ALA A 476 -15.46 -10.52 13.90
N SER A 477 -16.50 -9.71 14.09
CA SER A 477 -17.69 -10.04 14.89
C SER A 477 -18.82 -10.69 14.07
N ASP A 478 -18.52 -11.32 12.94
CA ASP A 478 -19.48 -11.89 11.99
C ASP A 478 -20.58 -10.86 11.62
N SER A 479 -20.17 -9.69 11.15
CA SER A 479 -21.02 -8.55 10.82
C SER A 479 -21.83 -8.05 12.01
N GLY A 480 -21.21 -8.00 13.19
CA GLY A 480 -21.81 -7.49 14.43
C GLY A 480 -22.74 -8.47 15.15
N THR A 481 -22.94 -9.69 14.64
CA THR A 481 -23.83 -10.70 15.26
C THR A 481 -23.18 -11.44 16.44
N LYS A 482 -21.83 -11.53 16.45
CA LYS A 482 -21.04 -12.20 17.49
C LYS A 482 -19.98 -11.26 18.07
N GLU A 483 -20.42 -10.27 18.81
CA GLU A 483 -19.55 -9.22 19.37
C GLU A 483 -18.44 -9.74 20.30
N THR A 484 -18.61 -10.91 20.88
CA THR A 484 -17.63 -11.55 21.78
C THR A 484 -16.58 -12.37 21.07
N LYS A 485 -16.76 -12.73 19.78
CA LYS A 485 -15.81 -13.55 19.02
C LYS A 485 -14.41 -12.90 18.96
N TRP A 486 -14.36 -11.59 18.71
CA TRP A 486 -13.16 -10.75 18.84
C TRP A 486 -13.46 -9.68 19.88
N LEU A 487 -13.08 -9.95 21.14
CA LEU A 487 -13.35 -9.08 22.26
C LEU A 487 -12.27 -8.01 22.39
N VAL A 488 -12.41 -6.91 21.65
CA VAL A 488 -11.43 -5.84 21.60
C VAL A 488 -11.90 -4.63 22.43
N ARG A 489 -11.14 -4.33 23.48
CA ARG A 489 -11.36 -3.18 24.37
C ARG A 489 -10.03 -2.47 24.64
N ALA A 490 -9.23 -2.30 23.59
CA ALA A 490 -7.89 -1.71 23.65
C ALA A 490 -7.98 -0.18 23.79
N GLY A 491 -7.23 0.40 24.72
CA GLY A 491 -7.09 1.85 24.89
C GLY A 491 -8.34 2.60 25.34
N ILE A 492 -9.32 1.93 25.94
CA ILE A 492 -10.56 2.58 26.39
C ILE A 492 -10.60 2.96 27.87
N GLY A 493 -9.48 2.71 28.59
CA GLY A 493 -9.30 3.11 29.99
C GLY A 493 -9.97 2.18 31.00
N LEU A 494 -10.05 0.87 30.73
CA LEU A 494 -10.53 -0.14 31.67
C LEU A 494 -9.63 -0.19 32.90
N LYS A 495 -10.25 -0.26 34.08
CA LYS A 495 -9.60 -0.52 35.37
C LYS A 495 -9.70 -1.98 35.79
N GLU A 496 -10.71 -2.68 35.31
CA GLU A 496 -11.00 -4.09 35.54
C GLU A 496 -11.25 -4.79 34.22
N ALA A 497 -10.87 -6.06 34.13
CA ALA A 497 -11.24 -6.90 32.99
C ALA A 497 -12.77 -7.11 32.94
N LEU A 498 -13.30 -7.40 31.77
CA LEU A 498 -14.71 -7.76 31.66
C LEU A 498 -14.96 -9.11 32.33
N GLY A 499 -16.13 -9.28 32.93
CA GLY A 499 -16.50 -10.54 33.62
C GLY A 499 -16.29 -11.78 32.74
N ALA A 500 -15.92 -12.88 33.39
CA ALA A 500 -15.52 -14.12 32.72
C ALA A 500 -16.55 -14.70 31.76
N GLU A 501 -17.84 -14.44 31.96
CA GLU A 501 -18.92 -14.87 31.07
C GLU A 501 -18.83 -14.31 29.65
N LYS A 502 -18.20 -13.13 29.47
CA LYS A 502 -18.02 -12.49 28.15
C LYS A 502 -16.86 -13.09 27.35
N TRP A 503 -16.06 -13.95 27.96
CA TRP A 503 -14.90 -14.57 27.34
C TRP A 503 -15.20 -15.90 26.65
N ASN A 504 -16.34 -16.55 27.00
CA ASN A 504 -16.65 -17.95 26.63
C ASN A 504 -16.51 -18.25 25.15
N ASP A 505 -16.98 -17.36 24.28
CA ASP A 505 -16.98 -17.55 22.82
C ASP A 505 -15.82 -16.83 22.12
N ALA A 506 -14.90 -16.24 22.88
CA ALA A 506 -13.84 -15.44 22.33
C ALA A 506 -12.77 -16.31 21.66
N GLU A 507 -12.43 -15.93 20.43
CA GLU A 507 -11.27 -16.47 19.72
C GLU A 507 -10.03 -15.57 19.90
N ARG A 508 -10.23 -14.25 20.04
CA ARG A 508 -9.17 -13.26 20.26
C ARG A 508 -9.62 -12.17 21.21
N ILE A 509 -8.78 -11.86 22.17
CA ILE A 509 -9.05 -10.82 23.15
C ILE A 509 -7.90 -9.82 23.16
N SER A 510 -8.25 -8.53 23.12
CA SER A 510 -7.29 -7.45 23.35
C SER A 510 -7.81 -6.46 24.40
N PHE A 511 -7.12 -6.39 25.53
CA PHE A 511 -7.29 -5.37 26.56
C PHE A 511 -6.01 -4.53 26.72
N MET A 512 -5.21 -4.46 25.69
CA MET A 512 -3.97 -3.69 25.72
C MET A 512 -4.23 -2.20 26.01
N ARG A 513 -3.21 -1.54 26.58
CA ARG A 513 -3.18 -0.10 26.86
C ARG A 513 -4.38 0.38 27.68
N ASN A 514 -4.63 -0.29 28.78
CA ASN A 514 -5.61 0.05 29.80
C ASN A 514 -4.94 0.23 31.17
N ASN A 515 -5.72 0.29 32.26
CA ASN A 515 -5.24 0.38 33.64
C ASN A 515 -5.79 -0.75 34.50
N ILE A 516 -5.86 -1.96 33.93
CA ILE A 516 -6.33 -3.15 34.65
C ILE A 516 -5.30 -3.45 35.75
N PHE A 517 -5.78 -3.67 36.97
CA PHE A 517 -4.92 -3.86 38.14
C PHE A 517 -4.61 -5.32 38.41
N GLU A 518 -5.59 -6.19 38.30
CA GLU A 518 -5.44 -7.64 38.51
C GLU A 518 -6.45 -8.45 37.69
N LEU A 519 -6.13 -9.75 37.49
CA LEU A 519 -6.99 -10.75 36.85
C LEU A 519 -7.24 -11.85 37.87
N TYR A 520 -8.43 -11.84 38.49
CA TYR A 520 -8.78 -12.75 39.58
C TYR A 520 -9.81 -13.81 39.21
N GLU A 521 -10.46 -13.71 38.03
CA GLU A 521 -11.40 -14.71 37.55
C GLU A 521 -10.72 -15.79 36.73
N GLN A 522 -11.32 -16.95 36.62
CA GLN A 522 -10.89 -18.08 35.78
C GLN A 522 -11.82 -18.25 34.58
N PRO A 523 -11.63 -17.47 33.50
CA PRO A 523 -12.53 -17.49 32.36
C PRO A 523 -12.40 -18.83 31.58
N ARG A 524 -13.53 -19.33 31.11
CA ARG A 524 -13.58 -20.54 30.27
C ARG A 524 -13.57 -20.15 28.80
N CYS A 525 -12.39 -20.22 28.16
CA CYS A 525 -12.20 -19.76 26.79
C CYS A 525 -11.58 -20.86 25.91
N PRO A 526 -12.32 -21.95 25.62
CA PRO A 526 -11.75 -23.10 24.91
C PRO A 526 -11.32 -22.81 23.48
N SER A 527 -11.81 -21.75 22.89
CA SER A 527 -11.51 -21.34 21.51
C SER A 527 -10.51 -20.18 21.40
N LEU A 528 -10.02 -19.67 22.52
CA LEU A 528 -9.13 -18.48 22.56
C LEU A 528 -7.77 -18.81 21.97
N LYS A 529 -7.37 -18.06 20.94
CA LYS A 529 -6.06 -18.19 20.26
C LYS A 529 -5.09 -17.09 20.62
N THR A 530 -5.60 -15.87 20.86
CA THR A 530 -4.78 -14.69 21.17
C THR A 530 -5.33 -13.95 22.39
N LEU A 531 -4.43 -13.62 23.31
CA LEU A 531 -4.70 -12.76 24.46
C LEU A 531 -3.65 -11.66 24.55
N MET A 532 -4.06 -10.42 24.37
CA MET A 532 -3.23 -9.23 24.42
C MET A 532 -3.58 -8.40 25.66
N LEU A 533 -2.64 -8.32 26.61
CA LEU A 533 -2.75 -7.56 27.85
C LEU A 533 -1.63 -6.52 28.00
N GLN A 534 -0.80 -6.37 26.97
CA GLN A 534 0.36 -5.48 27.01
C GLN A 534 -0.02 -4.01 27.27
N SER A 535 0.93 -3.27 27.85
CA SER A 535 0.77 -1.86 28.22
C SER A 535 -0.38 -1.63 29.23
N ASN A 536 -0.49 -2.52 30.18
CA ASN A 536 -1.29 -2.32 31.41
C ASN A 536 -0.34 -2.12 32.59
N PRO A 537 0.18 -0.89 32.81
CA PRO A 537 1.22 -0.66 33.83
C PRO A 537 0.72 -0.88 35.27
N ALA A 538 -0.58 -0.91 35.50
CA ALA A 538 -1.17 -1.22 36.80
C ALA A 538 -1.30 -2.74 37.06
N LEU A 539 -1.18 -3.61 36.03
CA LEU A 539 -1.40 -5.05 36.18
C LEU A 539 -0.23 -5.70 36.93
N GLN A 540 -0.49 -6.10 38.16
CA GLN A 540 0.51 -6.67 39.08
C GLN A 540 0.35 -8.17 39.32
N LYS A 541 -0.88 -8.68 39.19
CA LYS A 541 -1.20 -10.06 39.54
C LYS A 541 -2.19 -10.71 38.58
N ILE A 542 -1.89 -11.96 38.24
CA ILE A 542 -2.80 -12.86 37.53
C ILE A 542 -3.01 -14.07 38.49
N CYS A 543 -4.29 -14.42 38.75
CA CYS A 543 -4.60 -15.49 39.69
C CYS A 543 -4.14 -16.86 39.19
N ASP A 544 -3.82 -17.75 40.10
CA ASP A 544 -3.56 -19.15 39.79
C ASP A 544 -4.77 -19.79 39.14
N GLY A 545 -4.52 -20.59 38.08
CA GLY A 545 -5.60 -21.22 37.33
C GLY A 545 -6.24 -20.33 36.26
N PHE A 546 -5.86 -19.07 36.13
CA PHE A 546 -6.38 -18.17 35.09
C PHE A 546 -6.31 -18.78 33.70
N PHE A 547 -5.21 -19.43 33.36
CA PHE A 547 -4.95 -20.05 32.06
C PHE A 547 -5.51 -21.45 31.92
N GLN A 548 -6.05 -22.07 32.97
CA GLN A 548 -6.46 -23.47 33.01
C GLN A 548 -7.45 -23.90 31.90
N TYR A 549 -8.30 -22.99 31.43
CA TYR A 549 -9.34 -23.28 30.45
C TYR A 549 -9.12 -22.58 29.10
N MET A 550 -7.85 -22.38 28.70
CA MET A 550 -7.44 -21.77 27.43
C MET A 550 -6.52 -22.70 26.60
N PRO A 551 -6.92 -23.94 26.31
CA PRO A 551 -6.05 -24.96 25.71
C PRO A 551 -5.58 -24.65 24.29
N THR A 552 -6.26 -23.73 23.58
CA THR A 552 -5.95 -23.35 22.19
C THR A 552 -5.15 -22.06 22.08
N LEU A 553 -4.75 -21.45 23.19
CA LEU A 553 -4.02 -20.18 23.18
C LEU A 553 -2.66 -20.34 22.49
N ARG A 554 -2.40 -19.50 21.50
CA ARG A 554 -1.19 -19.48 20.69
C ARG A 554 -0.33 -18.27 20.92
N VAL A 555 -0.94 -17.11 21.15
CA VAL A 555 -0.28 -15.82 21.34
C VAL A 555 -0.71 -15.25 22.69
N LEU A 556 0.26 -15.00 23.55
CA LEU A 556 0.08 -14.32 24.84
C LEU A 556 1.09 -13.17 24.95
N ASP A 557 0.58 -11.95 25.08
CA ASP A 557 1.39 -10.77 25.30
C ASP A 557 1.04 -10.10 26.62
N LEU A 558 2.00 -10.08 27.53
CA LEU A 558 1.96 -9.47 28.87
C LEU A 558 2.99 -8.34 29.00
N SER A 559 3.58 -7.89 27.89
CA SER A 559 4.64 -6.89 27.90
C SER A 559 4.19 -5.55 28.48
N HIS A 560 5.14 -4.79 29.03
CA HIS A 560 4.85 -3.48 29.66
C HIS A 560 3.78 -3.56 30.76
N THR A 561 3.79 -4.62 31.55
CA THR A 561 2.96 -4.76 32.76
C THR A 561 3.84 -4.80 34.00
N SER A 562 3.25 -4.62 35.18
CA SER A 562 3.95 -4.69 36.46
C SER A 562 3.82 -6.05 37.14
N ILE A 563 3.53 -7.12 36.37
CA ILE A 563 3.46 -8.48 36.98
C ILE A 563 4.81 -8.90 37.56
N ASN A 564 4.74 -9.48 38.76
CA ASN A 564 5.93 -9.91 39.51
C ASN A 564 6.18 -11.41 39.39
N GLU A 565 5.18 -12.19 39.07
CA GLU A 565 5.23 -13.65 38.95
C GLU A 565 4.22 -14.13 37.89
N LEU A 566 4.53 -15.26 37.25
CA LEU A 566 3.61 -15.96 36.38
C LEU A 566 2.88 -17.05 37.17
N PRO A 567 1.54 -17.22 36.96
CA PRO A 567 0.80 -18.26 37.65
C PRO A 567 1.20 -19.65 37.15
N SER A 568 1.16 -20.65 38.07
CA SER A 568 1.47 -22.06 37.79
C SER A 568 0.61 -22.64 36.65
N GLY A 569 -0.63 -22.15 36.50
CA GLY A 569 -1.52 -22.52 35.40
C GLY A 569 -1.01 -22.22 33.99
N LEU A 570 0.11 -21.50 33.83
CA LEU A 570 0.75 -21.24 32.54
C LEU A 570 1.09 -22.54 31.78
N GLY A 571 1.50 -23.60 32.50
CA GLY A 571 1.82 -24.92 31.92
C GLY A 571 0.66 -25.56 31.15
N ALA A 572 -0.59 -25.20 31.43
CA ALA A 572 -1.76 -25.69 30.69
C ALA A 572 -1.83 -25.19 29.24
N LEU A 573 -1.02 -24.21 28.86
CA LEU A 573 -1.05 -23.57 27.54
C LEU A 573 -0.21 -24.38 26.50
N GLY A 574 -0.47 -25.64 26.34
CA GLY A 574 0.30 -26.55 25.49
C GLY A 574 0.35 -26.18 24.01
N GLN A 575 -0.51 -25.27 23.52
CA GLN A 575 -0.49 -24.78 22.13
C GLN A 575 0.17 -23.41 21.97
N LEU A 576 0.73 -22.84 23.06
CA LEU A 576 1.34 -21.52 23.02
C LEU A 576 2.58 -21.52 22.11
N GLN A 577 2.62 -20.56 21.18
CA GLN A 577 3.71 -20.37 20.22
C GLN A 577 4.47 -19.07 20.44
N TYR A 578 3.80 -18.06 20.97
CA TYR A 578 4.38 -16.73 21.19
C TYR A 578 4.07 -16.26 22.61
N LEU A 579 5.10 -15.97 23.38
CA LEU A 579 5.01 -15.41 24.72
C LEU A 579 5.91 -14.17 24.83
N ASP A 580 5.27 -13.04 25.11
CA ASP A 580 5.97 -11.78 25.34
C ASP A 580 5.83 -11.33 26.79
N LEU A 581 6.97 -11.21 27.48
CA LEU A 581 7.10 -10.71 28.84
C LEU A 581 8.02 -9.48 28.91
N TYR A 582 8.28 -8.84 27.76
CA TYR A 582 9.16 -7.67 27.67
C TYR A 582 8.78 -6.59 28.68
N ASN A 583 9.75 -6.07 29.41
CA ASN A 583 9.57 -4.99 30.39
C ASN A 583 8.48 -5.29 31.43
N THR A 584 8.55 -6.49 32.07
CA THR A 584 7.79 -6.88 33.26
C THR A 584 8.68 -6.89 34.50
N ASN A 585 8.05 -7.00 35.70
CA ASN A 585 8.79 -7.03 36.93
C ASN A 585 9.13 -8.46 37.44
N ILE A 586 9.02 -9.48 36.59
CA ILE A 586 9.24 -10.87 36.94
C ILE A 586 10.72 -11.09 37.21
N LYS A 587 11.04 -11.65 38.42
CA LYS A 587 12.39 -11.97 38.85
C LYS A 587 12.74 -13.45 38.72
N VAL A 588 11.75 -14.32 38.77
CA VAL A 588 11.90 -15.76 38.72
C VAL A 588 10.94 -16.35 37.73
N LEU A 589 11.44 -17.11 36.75
CA LEU A 589 10.58 -17.87 35.85
C LEU A 589 10.07 -19.14 36.56
N PRO A 590 8.80 -19.53 36.32
CA PRO A 590 8.27 -20.78 36.89
C PRO A 590 8.81 -22.00 36.13
N SER A 591 8.90 -23.15 36.79
CA SER A 591 9.31 -24.42 36.15
C SER A 591 8.35 -24.89 35.07
N GLU A 592 7.09 -24.53 35.19
CA GLU A 592 5.96 -24.81 34.29
C GLU A 592 6.14 -24.16 32.91
N LEU A 593 7.00 -23.14 32.78
CA LEU A 593 7.36 -22.58 31.47
C LEU A 593 7.97 -23.67 30.57
N GLY A 594 8.69 -24.64 31.13
CA GLY A 594 9.25 -25.77 30.38
C GLY A 594 8.19 -26.75 29.81
N GLU A 595 6.91 -26.62 30.19
CA GLU A 595 5.82 -27.43 29.65
C GLU A 595 5.27 -26.85 28.30
N LEU A 596 5.67 -25.63 27.95
CA LEU A 596 5.27 -24.95 26.72
C LEU A 596 6.06 -25.46 25.51
N VAL A 597 6.00 -26.75 25.24
CA VAL A 597 6.84 -27.43 24.23
C VAL A 597 6.64 -26.94 22.79
N ASN A 598 5.52 -26.27 22.49
CA ASN A 598 5.22 -25.70 21.19
C ASN A 598 5.70 -24.23 21.06
N LEU A 599 6.35 -23.68 22.11
CA LEU A 599 6.77 -22.28 22.10
C LEU A 599 7.87 -22.04 21.05
N ARG A 600 7.65 -21.01 20.22
CA ARG A 600 8.55 -20.60 19.14
C ARG A 600 9.20 -19.25 19.41
N PHE A 601 8.47 -18.35 20.06
CA PHE A 601 8.92 -17.01 20.44
C PHE A 601 8.83 -16.83 21.95
N LEU A 602 9.95 -16.48 22.56
CA LEU A 602 10.03 -16.15 23.99
C LEU A 602 10.80 -14.85 24.15
N LEU A 603 10.08 -13.77 24.53
CA LEU A 603 10.63 -12.43 24.67
C LEU A 603 10.71 -12.07 26.15
N LEU A 604 11.93 -12.00 26.68
CA LEU A 604 12.26 -11.77 28.09
C LEU A 604 13.14 -10.54 28.29
N SER A 605 13.25 -9.66 27.28
CA SER A 605 14.13 -8.51 27.36
C SER A 605 13.63 -7.45 28.34
N HIS A 606 14.55 -6.63 28.89
CA HIS A 606 14.27 -5.57 29.85
C HIS A 606 13.54 -5.99 31.12
N MET A 607 13.82 -7.21 31.61
CA MET A 607 13.27 -7.75 32.85
C MET A 607 14.33 -7.80 33.97
N PRO A 608 13.95 -7.58 35.23
CA PRO A 608 14.88 -7.78 36.38
C PRO A 608 15.01 -9.28 36.73
N LEU A 609 15.22 -10.12 35.71
CA LEU A 609 15.23 -11.57 35.86
C LEU A 609 16.50 -12.03 36.61
N GLU A 610 16.30 -12.66 37.75
CA GLU A 610 17.38 -13.14 38.63
C GLU A 610 17.58 -14.67 38.53
N THR A 611 16.50 -15.42 38.29
CA THR A 611 16.54 -16.88 38.32
C THR A 611 15.71 -17.51 37.20
N ILE A 612 16.32 -18.45 36.49
CA ILE A 612 15.68 -19.40 35.59
C ILE A 612 15.87 -20.80 36.18
N PRO A 613 14.80 -21.59 36.41
CA PRO A 613 14.97 -22.96 36.95
C PRO A 613 15.69 -23.83 35.94
N ASN A 614 16.60 -24.72 36.48
CA ASN A 614 17.30 -25.68 35.65
C ASN A 614 16.33 -26.62 34.91
N GLY A 615 16.64 -26.94 33.66
CA GLY A 615 15.81 -27.84 32.85
C GLY A 615 14.63 -27.17 32.15
N VAL A 616 14.41 -25.87 32.32
CA VAL A 616 13.34 -25.13 31.62
C VAL A 616 13.70 -24.91 30.16
N MET A 617 14.87 -24.32 29.89
CA MET A 617 15.27 -23.97 28.54
C MET A 617 15.40 -25.20 27.62
N CYS A 618 16.01 -26.29 28.13
CA CYS A 618 16.22 -27.49 27.30
C CYS A 618 14.93 -28.22 26.87
N ARG A 619 13.78 -27.94 27.50
CA ARG A 619 12.48 -28.50 27.11
C ARG A 619 11.82 -27.72 25.95
N LEU A 620 12.20 -26.48 25.71
CA LEU A 620 11.63 -25.59 24.68
C LEU A 620 12.23 -25.91 23.30
N THR A 621 12.13 -27.13 22.84
CA THR A 621 12.85 -27.67 21.67
C THR A 621 12.44 -27.05 20.34
N LEU A 622 11.27 -26.42 20.29
CA LEU A 622 10.76 -25.74 19.08
C LEU A 622 11.07 -24.24 19.05
N LEU A 623 11.77 -23.70 20.05
CA LEU A 623 12.08 -22.29 20.17
C LEU A 623 12.94 -21.80 18.99
N GLN A 624 12.48 -20.75 18.33
CA GLN A 624 13.13 -20.12 17.18
C GLN A 624 13.68 -18.73 17.51
N VAL A 625 13.01 -18.02 18.41
CA VAL A 625 13.36 -16.66 18.81
C VAL A 625 13.42 -16.60 20.33
N LEU A 626 14.55 -16.16 20.85
CA LEU A 626 14.77 -15.92 22.27
C LEU A 626 15.45 -14.57 22.49
N TYR A 627 14.69 -13.58 23.01
CA TYR A 627 15.22 -12.27 23.31
C TYR A 627 15.36 -12.09 24.83
N MET A 628 16.59 -11.82 25.29
CA MET A 628 16.96 -11.73 26.72
C MET A 628 17.93 -10.56 26.99
N ASP A 629 18.01 -9.59 26.10
CA ASP A 629 18.86 -8.43 26.35
C ASP A 629 18.33 -7.62 27.54
N LEU A 630 19.23 -7.01 28.32
CA LEU A 630 18.90 -6.28 29.56
C LEU A 630 18.06 -7.13 30.56
N SER A 631 18.25 -8.45 30.53
CA SER A 631 17.56 -9.39 31.39
C SER A 631 18.58 -10.32 32.07
N TYR A 632 18.38 -11.65 32.01
CA TYR A 632 19.25 -12.64 32.63
C TYR A 632 20.61 -12.78 31.92
N GLY A 633 21.70 -12.73 32.67
CA GLY A 633 23.07 -12.85 32.14
C GLY A 633 24.03 -13.68 32.98
N ASP A 634 23.59 -14.24 34.12
CA ASP A 634 24.41 -15.06 35.04
C ASP A 634 24.44 -16.53 34.62
N TRP A 635 24.99 -16.78 33.42
CA TRP A 635 25.12 -18.13 32.87
C TRP A 635 26.24 -18.92 33.54
N LYS A 636 25.92 -20.13 34.02
CA LYS A 636 26.90 -21.05 34.55
C LYS A 636 27.69 -21.72 33.42
N VAL A 637 29.00 -21.64 33.50
CA VAL A 637 29.93 -22.27 32.56
C VAL A 637 30.83 -23.27 33.33
N GLY A 638 30.64 -24.55 33.06
CA GLY A 638 31.36 -25.62 33.78
C GLY A 638 31.03 -25.66 35.26
N THR A 639 32.06 -25.51 36.13
CA THR A 639 31.88 -25.50 37.60
C THR A 639 31.71 -24.09 38.18
N SER A 640 31.79 -23.06 37.38
CA SER A 640 31.74 -21.65 37.78
C SER A 640 30.35 -21.06 37.63
N GLY A 641 29.84 -20.32 38.61
CA GLY A 641 28.56 -19.64 38.62
C GLY A 641 27.46 -20.44 39.35
N ASN A 642 26.41 -19.70 39.75
CA ASN A 642 25.22 -20.23 40.42
C ASN A 642 23.98 -20.26 39.52
N GLY A 643 24.10 -19.78 38.28
CA GLY A 643 23.03 -19.68 37.35
C GLY A 643 22.69 -20.95 36.58
N VAL A 644 21.84 -20.83 35.58
CA VAL A 644 21.46 -21.91 34.65
C VAL A 644 22.66 -22.33 33.81
N ASP A 645 22.79 -23.62 33.57
CA ASP A 645 23.87 -24.18 32.75
C ASP A 645 23.73 -23.65 31.30
N PHE A 646 24.83 -23.09 30.80
CA PHE A 646 24.88 -22.57 29.41
C PHE A 646 24.56 -23.67 28.39
N GLN A 647 24.81 -24.95 28.71
CA GLN A 647 24.48 -26.08 27.85
C GLN A 647 22.97 -26.21 27.57
N GLU A 648 22.10 -25.68 28.44
CA GLU A 648 20.66 -25.64 28.14
C GLU A 648 20.33 -24.80 26.92
N LEU A 649 21.01 -23.67 26.70
CA LEU A 649 20.88 -22.88 25.47
C LEU A 649 21.39 -23.65 24.25
N GLU A 650 22.43 -24.43 24.38
CA GLU A 650 22.97 -25.24 23.29
C GLU A 650 22.02 -26.36 22.86
N SER A 651 21.08 -26.77 23.72
CA SER A 651 20.01 -27.72 23.37
C SER A 651 18.95 -27.19 22.42
N LEU A 652 18.80 -25.86 22.30
CA LEU A 652 17.82 -25.17 21.46
C LEU A 652 18.17 -25.27 19.98
N ARG A 653 17.92 -26.43 19.36
CA ARG A 653 18.37 -26.76 18.00
C ARG A 653 17.70 -25.94 16.88
N ARG A 654 16.53 -25.33 17.13
CA ARG A 654 15.78 -24.56 16.17
C ARG A 654 15.92 -23.05 16.31
N LEU A 655 16.82 -22.61 17.23
CA LEU A 655 17.02 -21.18 17.46
C LEU A 655 17.62 -20.51 16.24
N LYS A 656 16.96 -19.44 15.77
CA LYS A 656 17.29 -18.65 14.58
C LYS A 656 17.64 -17.20 14.92
N ALA A 657 17.07 -16.68 16.00
CA ALA A 657 17.35 -15.33 16.49
C ALA A 657 17.53 -15.36 18.02
N PHE A 658 18.62 -14.79 18.48
CA PHE A 658 19.00 -14.76 19.91
C PHE A 658 19.52 -13.36 20.27
N ASP A 659 18.92 -12.75 21.30
CA ASP A 659 19.44 -11.56 21.93
C ASP A 659 19.95 -11.93 23.31
N ALA A 660 21.24 -11.71 23.54
CA ALA A 660 21.95 -12.26 24.70
C ALA A 660 22.45 -11.16 25.63
N THR A 661 22.37 -11.43 26.95
CA THR A 661 23.13 -10.70 27.96
C THR A 661 24.23 -11.62 28.54
N MET A 662 25.49 -11.17 28.52
CA MET A 662 26.65 -11.86 29.09
C MET A 662 27.27 -11.02 30.20
N GLN A 663 27.40 -11.60 31.39
CA GLN A 663 27.96 -10.92 32.56
C GLN A 663 29.36 -11.41 32.91
N THR A 664 29.84 -12.48 32.27
CA THR A 664 31.17 -13.01 32.50
C THR A 664 31.95 -13.23 31.22
N PRO A 665 33.26 -13.04 31.19
CA PRO A 665 34.11 -13.36 30.03
C PRO A 665 34.01 -14.83 29.62
N ALA A 666 33.82 -15.75 30.58
CA ALA A 666 33.65 -17.17 30.30
C ALA A 666 32.36 -17.46 29.50
N ALA A 667 31.23 -16.84 29.86
CA ALA A 667 29.97 -17.01 29.15
C ALA A 667 30.07 -16.43 27.73
N LEU A 668 30.74 -15.26 27.58
CA LEU A 668 30.98 -14.66 26.26
C LEU A 668 31.83 -15.57 25.36
N GLN A 669 32.89 -16.17 25.92
CA GLN A 669 33.75 -17.12 25.22
C GLN A 669 32.99 -18.39 24.81
N GLN A 670 32.13 -18.91 25.70
CA GLN A 670 31.30 -20.08 25.41
C GLN A 670 30.28 -19.80 24.29
N LEU A 671 29.66 -18.62 24.32
CA LEU A 671 28.79 -18.19 23.25
C LEU A 671 29.52 -18.17 21.89
N ALA A 672 30.72 -17.59 21.87
CA ALA A 672 31.53 -17.49 20.65
C ALA A 672 31.99 -18.87 20.12
N GLN A 673 32.24 -19.84 21.03
CA GLN A 673 32.63 -21.21 20.67
C GLN A 673 31.45 -22.05 20.16
N SER A 674 30.19 -21.64 20.37
CA SER A 674 29.01 -22.34 19.88
C SER A 674 28.60 -21.77 18.52
N PRO A 675 28.92 -22.41 17.36
CA PRO A 675 28.67 -21.83 16.07
C PRO A 675 27.19 -21.52 15.81
N ARG A 676 26.30 -22.33 16.40
CA ARG A 676 24.86 -22.14 16.25
C ARG A 676 24.34 -20.96 17.06
N LEU A 677 24.67 -20.87 18.34
CA LEU A 677 24.23 -19.75 19.18
C LEU A 677 24.83 -18.43 18.70
N ALA A 678 26.14 -18.43 18.43
CA ALA A 678 26.81 -17.27 17.88
C ALA A 678 26.20 -16.84 16.53
N GLY A 679 25.96 -17.78 15.61
CA GLY A 679 25.34 -17.51 14.31
C GLY A 679 23.84 -17.09 14.38
N SER A 680 23.18 -17.34 15.53
CA SER A 680 21.83 -16.88 15.79
C SER A 680 21.77 -15.55 16.54
N THR A 681 22.91 -15.07 17.09
CA THR A 681 22.98 -13.87 17.93
C THR A 681 22.84 -12.62 17.03
N ARG A 682 21.84 -11.78 17.34
CA ARG A 682 21.57 -10.51 16.67
C ARG A 682 21.96 -9.31 17.51
N ASN A 683 21.61 -9.33 18.80
CA ASN A 683 21.97 -8.29 19.74
C ASN A 683 22.74 -8.92 20.89
N LEU A 684 23.90 -8.36 21.21
CA LEU A 684 24.74 -8.81 22.28
C LEU A 684 24.99 -7.71 23.32
N LEU A 685 24.51 -7.92 24.53
CA LEU A 685 24.76 -7.06 25.66
C LEU A 685 25.86 -7.68 26.54
N ILE A 686 26.96 -6.97 26.69
CA ILE A 686 28.04 -7.31 27.64
C ILE A 686 27.89 -6.35 28.82
N LYS A 687 27.47 -6.87 29.97
CA LYS A 687 27.14 -6.07 31.14
C LYS A 687 27.97 -6.51 32.36
N THR A 688 28.63 -5.56 33.06
CA THR A 688 29.35 -5.82 34.33
C THR A 688 30.37 -6.96 34.27
N ALA A 689 30.92 -7.26 33.08
CA ALA A 689 31.84 -8.36 32.89
C ALA A 689 33.18 -8.09 33.62
N ALA A 690 33.28 -8.55 34.85
CA ALA A 690 34.50 -8.42 35.65
C ALA A 690 35.65 -9.23 35.02
N GLY A 691 36.83 -8.62 34.95
CA GLY A 691 38.03 -9.24 34.36
C GLY A 691 38.13 -9.11 32.82
N LEU A 692 37.15 -8.53 32.12
CA LEU A 692 37.25 -8.20 30.71
C LEU A 692 38.06 -6.92 30.55
N LYS A 693 39.34 -7.04 30.13
CA LYS A 693 40.27 -5.91 29.99
C LYS A 693 40.29 -5.31 28.61
N THR A 694 40.18 -6.13 27.58
CA THR A 694 40.24 -5.70 26.17
C THR A 694 39.11 -6.34 25.40
N LEU A 695 38.48 -5.57 24.55
CA LEU A 695 37.46 -6.00 23.58
C LEU A 695 37.95 -5.65 22.17
N GLU A 696 38.28 -6.66 21.39
CA GLU A 696 38.77 -6.49 20.01
C GLU A 696 37.62 -6.69 19.00
N LEU A 697 37.38 -5.73 18.13
CA LEU A 697 36.38 -5.73 17.06
C LEU A 697 37.08 -5.48 15.72
N PRO A 698 36.88 -6.30 14.67
CA PRO A 698 36.30 -7.65 14.58
C PRO A 698 37.32 -8.79 14.46
N SER A 699 38.55 -8.68 14.88
CA SER A 699 39.64 -9.60 14.48
C SER A 699 39.90 -10.80 15.44
N SER A 700 39.09 -11.00 16.48
CA SER A 700 39.26 -12.13 17.38
C SER A 700 38.42 -13.34 16.98
N ASP A 701 38.88 -14.55 17.33
CA ASP A 701 38.09 -15.79 17.20
C ASP A 701 36.71 -15.69 17.86
N LEU A 702 36.51 -14.70 18.74
CA LEU A 702 35.28 -14.40 19.43
C LEU A 702 34.14 -14.08 18.44
N TRP A 703 34.41 -13.36 17.36
CA TRP A 703 33.38 -12.85 16.46
C TRP A 703 33.16 -13.68 15.20
N LYS A 704 34.06 -14.62 14.92
CA LYS A 704 34.06 -15.42 13.69
C LYS A 704 32.74 -16.11 13.36
N ASN A 705 32.01 -16.54 14.41
CA ASN A 705 30.76 -17.26 14.28
C ASN A 705 29.51 -16.32 14.37
N MET A 706 29.68 -15.02 14.70
CA MET A 706 28.58 -14.09 14.95
C MET A 706 28.19 -13.33 13.67
N THR A 707 27.94 -14.04 12.60
CA THR A 707 27.70 -13.48 11.24
C THR A 707 26.43 -12.63 11.12
N LYS A 708 25.47 -12.78 12.05
CA LYS A 708 24.17 -12.05 12.07
C LYS A 708 24.10 -10.98 13.15
N LEU A 709 25.24 -10.64 13.77
CA LEU A 709 25.28 -9.67 14.86
C LEU A 709 25.05 -8.25 14.34
N LYS A 710 23.96 -7.63 14.78
CA LYS A 710 23.55 -6.27 14.39
C LYS A 710 23.95 -5.22 15.43
N ARG A 711 23.87 -5.56 16.73
CA ARG A 711 24.13 -4.60 17.81
C ARG A 711 25.05 -5.19 18.87
N ILE A 712 26.00 -4.38 19.28
CA ILE A 712 26.84 -4.66 20.45
C ILE A 712 26.60 -3.54 21.46
N TRP A 713 26.27 -3.94 22.69
CA TRP A 713 26.07 -3.01 23.79
C TRP A 713 26.98 -3.40 24.95
N VAL A 714 27.91 -2.53 25.35
CA VAL A 714 28.86 -2.74 26.44
C VAL A 714 28.54 -1.77 27.57
N VAL A 715 28.15 -2.34 28.73
CA VAL A 715 27.60 -1.53 29.83
C VAL A 715 28.31 -1.82 31.12
N THR A 716 28.80 -0.78 31.79
CA THR A 716 29.38 -0.81 33.15
C THR A 716 30.47 -1.87 33.36
N CYS A 717 31.28 -2.18 32.35
CA CYS A 717 32.43 -3.05 32.46
C CYS A 717 33.61 -2.26 33.07
N ALA A 718 33.75 -2.33 34.41
CA ALA A 718 34.68 -1.48 35.15
C ALA A 718 36.17 -1.77 34.86
N ASP A 719 36.49 -3.01 34.47
CA ASP A 719 37.86 -3.45 34.17
C ASP A 719 38.24 -3.25 32.71
N LEU A 720 37.32 -2.85 31.83
CA LEU A 720 37.58 -2.66 30.42
C LEU A 720 38.45 -1.44 30.20
N GLU A 721 39.67 -1.67 29.72
CA GLU A 721 40.71 -0.65 29.51
C GLU A 721 40.77 -0.24 28.04
N GLU A 722 40.52 -1.19 27.12
CA GLU A 722 40.63 -0.93 25.67
C GLU A 722 39.48 -1.58 24.88
N VAL A 723 38.93 -0.81 23.96
CA VAL A 723 38.10 -1.30 22.85
C VAL A 723 38.94 -1.11 21.59
N VAL A 724 39.35 -2.18 20.94
CA VAL A 724 40.25 -2.16 19.79
C VAL A 724 39.45 -2.40 18.52
N ILE A 725 39.56 -1.49 17.57
CA ILE A 725 38.97 -1.64 16.22
C ILE A 725 40.11 -2.09 15.30
N ASN A 726 40.04 -3.36 14.87
CA ASN A 726 41.03 -3.99 14.02
C ASN A 726 40.55 -4.03 12.54
N GLY A 727 41.53 -3.98 11.62
CA GLY A 727 41.30 -4.23 10.19
C GLY A 727 42.36 -5.17 9.60
N PRO A 728 42.26 -5.54 8.32
CA PRO A 728 43.29 -6.33 7.68
C PRO A 728 44.63 -5.59 7.73
N ASP A 729 45.71 -6.34 8.03
CA ASP A 729 47.09 -5.80 8.12
C ASP A 729 47.45 -5.03 6.83
N VAL A 730 47.42 -3.74 6.91
CA VAL A 730 47.98 -2.87 5.84
C VAL A 730 49.49 -2.86 6.04
N ARG A 731 50.20 -3.75 5.38
CA ARG A 731 51.66 -3.61 5.25
C ARG A 731 51.93 -2.37 4.37
N PRO A 732 52.75 -1.41 4.83
CA PRO A 732 53.20 -0.32 3.97
C PRO A 732 54.07 -0.90 2.88
N GLU A 733 53.63 -1.01 1.67
CA GLU A 733 54.48 -1.16 0.53
C GLU A 733 55.30 0.13 0.37
N ASN A 734 56.60 0.01 0.52
CA ASN A 734 57.60 1.01 0.21
C ASN A 734 57.63 1.29 -1.30
N ASP A 735 56.77 2.20 -1.78
CA ASP A 735 56.98 2.91 -3.04
C ASP A 735 56.63 4.39 -2.89
N LEU A 736 57.63 5.10 -2.41
CA LEU A 736 57.74 6.56 -2.42
C LEU A 736 58.03 7.08 -3.83
N ASN A 737 57.04 7.30 -4.69
CA ASN A 737 57.14 8.27 -5.78
C ASN A 737 55.85 8.48 -6.57
N THR A 738 54.79 8.95 -5.90
CA THR A 738 53.72 9.76 -6.56
C THR A 738 52.83 10.40 -5.48
N LEU A 739 53.38 11.43 -4.87
CA LEU A 739 52.63 12.30 -3.92
C LEU A 739 52.13 13.52 -4.67
N SER A 740 50.88 13.51 -5.06
CA SER A 740 50.06 14.74 -5.04
C SER A 740 48.57 14.32 -4.96
N ASN A 741 47.97 14.70 -3.83
CA ASN A 741 46.50 14.56 -3.58
C ASN A 741 45.94 13.14 -3.46
N THR A 742 46.50 12.30 -2.62
CA THR A 742 45.96 10.97 -2.37
C THR A 742 45.15 10.98 -1.05
N ILE A 743 43.86 11.17 -1.16
CA ILE A 743 42.91 10.63 -0.19
C ILE A 743 43.21 9.14 -0.09
N ILE A 744 43.75 8.68 1.02
CA ILE A 744 43.84 7.23 1.30
C ILE A 744 42.40 6.75 1.46
N ARG A 745 41.73 6.50 0.35
CA ARG A 745 40.57 5.61 0.32
C ARG A 745 41.13 4.26 0.72
N GLY A 746 40.59 3.68 1.80
CA GLY A 746 40.86 2.29 2.14
C GLY A 746 40.75 1.48 0.85
N TYR A 747 41.82 0.82 0.45
CA TYR A 747 41.98 0.19 -0.85
C TYR A 747 40.81 -0.73 -1.15
N ASN A 748 40.01 -0.42 -2.17
CA ASN A 748 39.20 -1.40 -2.89
C ASN A 748 40.13 -2.26 -3.78
N THR A 749 41.06 -2.99 -3.17
CA THR A 749 41.49 -4.25 -3.70
C THR A 749 40.70 -5.29 -2.99
N VAL A 750 39.59 -5.73 -3.63
CA VAL A 750 38.94 -6.97 -3.30
C VAL A 750 40.03 -8.07 -3.31
N PRO A 751 40.52 -8.55 -2.15
CA PRO A 751 41.13 -9.86 -2.11
C PRO A 751 39.96 -10.82 -2.19
N ASP A 752 40.09 -11.86 -3.01
CA ASP A 752 39.19 -12.96 -3.12
C ASP A 752 38.64 -13.36 -1.75
N GLU A 753 37.29 -13.33 -1.58
CA GLU A 753 36.41 -14.03 -0.62
C GLU A 753 36.90 -14.27 0.84
N GLU A 754 37.68 -13.40 1.47
CA GLU A 754 37.73 -13.38 2.93
C GLU A 754 36.50 -12.65 3.48
N GLN A 755 35.54 -13.43 3.96
CA GLN A 755 34.32 -12.97 4.63
C GLN A 755 34.66 -11.89 5.67
N SER A 756 34.09 -10.70 5.48
CA SER A 756 34.18 -9.64 6.47
C SER A 756 33.64 -10.17 7.80
N VAL A 757 34.40 -10.13 8.85
CA VAL A 757 33.94 -10.50 10.19
C VAL A 757 32.97 -9.41 10.66
N LEU A 758 31.77 -9.78 11.13
CA LEU A 758 30.65 -8.91 11.49
C LEU A 758 30.05 -8.10 10.29
N PRO A 759 29.61 -8.78 9.22
CA PRO A 759 29.11 -8.11 8.02
C PRO A 759 27.84 -7.29 8.26
N ASP A 760 27.06 -7.62 9.29
CA ASP A 760 25.74 -7.02 9.56
C ASP A 760 25.76 -6.04 10.77
N LEU A 761 26.93 -5.70 11.33
CA LEU A 761 27.01 -4.86 12.51
C LEU A 761 26.59 -3.41 12.20
N GLU A 762 25.41 -3.03 12.68
CA GLU A 762 24.78 -1.74 12.44
C GLU A 762 25.00 -0.73 13.59
N SER A 763 25.11 -1.21 14.85
CA SER A 763 25.17 -0.32 16.02
C SER A 763 26.12 -0.80 17.11
N ILE A 764 26.87 0.15 17.68
CA ILE A 764 27.69 -0.03 18.87
C ILE A 764 27.27 0.98 19.93
N ILE A 765 27.04 0.48 21.15
CA ILE A 765 26.73 1.30 22.33
C ILE A 765 27.74 1.02 23.42
N LEU A 766 28.46 2.05 23.87
CA LEU A 766 29.41 2.00 24.98
C LEU A 766 28.90 2.85 26.14
N GLN A 767 28.59 2.25 27.27
CA GLN A 767 27.99 2.96 28.40
C GLN A 767 28.66 2.69 29.73
N GLY A 768 28.98 3.73 30.49
CA GLY A 768 29.45 3.61 31.87
C GLY A 768 30.83 2.99 31.99
N LEU A 769 31.70 3.08 31.00
CA LEU A 769 33.04 2.51 30.98
C LEU A 769 34.04 3.47 31.61
N GLN A 770 34.52 3.12 32.82
CA GLN A 770 35.31 4.04 33.63
C GLN A 770 36.73 4.28 33.10
N LYS A 771 37.38 3.26 32.50
CA LYS A 771 38.78 3.27 32.08
C LYS A 771 38.97 3.19 30.56
N ALA A 772 37.93 2.84 29.83
CA ALA A 772 38.03 2.45 28.41
C ALA A 772 38.58 3.57 27.51
N LYS A 773 39.46 3.17 26.59
CA LYS A 773 39.94 3.94 25.43
C LYS A 773 39.55 3.18 24.17
N ILE A 774 39.33 3.90 23.10
CA ILE A 774 39.08 3.28 21.78
C ILE A 774 40.39 3.36 21.02
N MET A 775 40.96 2.20 20.70
CA MET A 775 42.20 2.07 19.94
C MET A 775 41.89 1.66 18.50
N TYR A 776 42.38 2.41 17.52
CA TYR A 776 42.28 2.09 16.11
C TYR A 776 43.57 1.44 15.62
N LYS A 777 43.47 0.22 15.08
CA LYS A 777 44.61 -0.53 14.52
C LYS A 777 44.43 -0.83 13.02
N GLY A 778 43.64 0.00 12.32
CA GLY A 778 43.32 -0.17 10.90
C GLY A 778 41.95 -0.80 10.67
N GLY A 779 41.47 -0.77 9.44
CA GLY A 779 40.20 -1.36 9.02
C GLY A 779 38.99 -0.45 9.19
N CYS A 780 37.83 -0.90 8.73
CA CYS A 780 36.59 -0.17 8.87
C CYS A 780 35.42 -1.09 9.19
N LEU A 781 34.51 -0.59 10.02
CA LEU A 781 33.20 -1.22 10.29
C LEU A 781 32.24 -0.75 9.21
N GLN A 782 32.21 -1.48 8.10
CA GLN A 782 31.58 -1.04 6.84
C GLN A 782 30.08 -0.79 6.95
N GLN A 783 29.36 -1.49 7.84
CA GLN A 783 27.91 -1.39 7.96
C GLN A 783 27.48 -0.56 9.19
N LEU A 784 28.41 -0.10 10.00
CA LEU A 784 28.08 0.64 11.20
C LEU A 784 27.37 1.94 10.88
N SER A 785 26.11 2.03 11.27
CA SER A 785 25.23 3.20 11.04
C SER A 785 25.09 4.08 12.27
N SER A 786 25.28 3.53 13.48
CA SER A 786 25.06 4.26 14.73
C SER A 786 26.13 3.93 15.77
N LEU A 787 26.68 4.97 16.39
CA LEU A 787 27.65 4.86 17.47
C LEU A 787 27.23 5.75 18.65
N PHE A 788 26.97 5.12 19.82
CA PHE A 788 26.52 5.78 21.03
C PHE A 788 27.54 5.59 22.13
N ILE A 789 28.04 6.67 22.75
CA ILE A 789 29.00 6.63 23.85
C ILE A 789 28.48 7.49 24.99
N TRP A 790 28.13 6.81 26.10
CA TRP A 790 27.46 7.45 27.23
C TRP A 790 28.20 7.23 28.53
N TYR A 791 28.43 8.31 29.29
CA TYR A 791 29.01 8.22 30.64
C TYR A 791 30.32 7.44 30.73
N CYS A 792 31.25 7.66 29.78
CA CYS A 792 32.57 7.05 29.75
C CYS A 792 33.63 8.09 30.17
N PRO A 793 33.86 8.31 31.47
CA PRO A 793 34.68 9.40 31.97
C PRO A 793 36.18 9.24 31.68
N GLY A 794 36.64 8.05 31.31
CA GLY A 794 38.02 7.79 30.91
C GLY A 794 38.35 8.15 29.47
N LEU A 795 37.32 8.37 28.64
CA LEU A 795 37.51 8.60 27.21
C LEU A 795 37.97 10.04 26.93
N GLU A 796 39.15 10.17 26.37
CA GLU A 796 39.72 11.46 25.97
C GLU A 796 39.59 11.76 24.48
N HIS A 797 39.62 10.71 23.64
CA HIS A 797 39.54 10.81 22.18
C HIS A 797 38.59 9.71 21.67
N LEU A 798 37.89 9.95 20.54
CA LEU A 798 37.06 8.91 19.94
C LEU A 798 37.91 7.76 19.44
N ILE A 799 39.02 8.06 18.77
CA ILE A 799 39.98 7.08 18.29
C ILE A 799 41.40 7.48 18.73
N SER A 800 42.14 6.57 19.36
CA SER A 800 43.56 6.73 19.67
C SER A 800 44.39 5.84 18.76
N CYS A 801 45.39 6.37 18.08
CA CYS A 801 46.28 5.61 17.21
C CYS A 801 47.61 5.35 17.93
N ALA A 802 48.15 4.13 17.75
CA ALA A 802 49.47 3.74 18.33
C ALA A 802 50.62 4.34 17.46
N ASN A 803 51.61 5.03 18.08
CA ASN A 803 52.84 5.59 17.52
C ASN A 803 52.69 6.97 16.84
N ASP A 804 52.91 8.03 17.63
CA ASP A 804 52.81 9.40 17.22
C ASP A 804 54.09 10.21 17.49
N GLU A 805 55.26 9.72 17.07
CA GLU A 805 56.52 10.48 17.18
C GLU A 805 57.14 10.90 15.83
N SER A 806 56.43 10.75 14.68
CA SER A 806 56.96 11.10 13.36
C SER A 806 56.42 12.44 12.81
N GLU A 807 57.26 13.21 12.10
CA GLU A 807 56.95 14.50 11.47
C GLU A 807 56.19 14.39 10.12
N GLU A 808 55.33 13.41 9.91
CA GLU A 808 54.67 13.17 8.62
C GLU A 808 53.33 13.92 8.45
N PRO A 809 52.77 14.07 7.24
CA PRO A 809 51.59 14.89 6.96
C PRO A 809 50.28 14.32 7.54
N LEU A 810 49.25 15.17 7.64
CA LEU A 810 47.89 14.84 8.07
C LEU A 810 47.31 13.61 7.30
N VAL A 811 46.90 12.58 8.03
CA VAL A 811 46.32 11.37 7.47
C VAL A 811 44.80 11.36 7.69
N ILE A 812 44.03 11.24 6.61
CA ILE A 812 42.57 11.12 6.69
C ILE A 812 42.18 9.65 6.86
N ILE A 813 41.41 9.37 7.91
CA ILE A 813 40.91 7.99 8.21
C ILE A 813 39.40 7.94 8.03
N GLU A 814 38.94 7.01 7.16
CA GLU A 814 37.53 6.68 6.97
C GLU A 814 37.19 5.39 7.72
N ALA A 815 37.07 5.48 9.04
CA ALA A 815 36.84 4.31 9.90
C ALA A 815 35.39 3.80 9.88
N PHE A 816 34.41 4.66 9.60
CA PHE A 816 32.97 4.38 9.66
C PHE A 816 32.23 4.96 8.44
N PRO A 817 32.33 4.34 7.25
CA PRO A 817 31.85 4.94 5.99
C PRO A 817 30.32 5.11 5.92
N LYS A 818 29.56 4.29 6.67
CA LYS A 818 28.09 4.35 6.67
C LYS A 818 27.50 4.94 7.97
N LEU A 819 28.33 5.52 8.84
CA LEU A 819 27.87 6.10 10.10
C LEU A 819 26.94 7.29 9.82
N LYS A 820 25.69 7.18 10.23
CA LYS A 820 24.65 8.20 10.11
C LYS A 820 24.45 8.99 11.41
N GLU A 821 24.60 8.31 12.54
CA GLU A 821 24.37 8.88 13.87
C GLU A 821 25.57 8.69 14.80
N LEU A 822 26.05 9.79 15.37
CA LEU A 822 27.06 9.80 16.41
C LEU A 822 26.54 10.54 17.65
N TYR A 823 26.45 9.83 18.78
CA TYR A 823 25.93 10.40 20.02
C TYR A 823 26.95 10.28 21.16
N LEU A 824 27.41 11.42 21.66
CA LEU A 824 28.38 11.57 22.74
C LEU A 824 27.71 12.24 23.95
N HIS A 825 27.63 11.55 25.09
CA HIS A 825 26.96 12.08 26.27
C HIS A 825 27.74 11.76 27.57
N GLY A 826 27.90 12.79 28.43
CA GLY A 826 28.51 12.61 29.74
C GLY A 826 29.99 12.19 29.67
N LEU A 827 30.78 12.84 28.80
CA LEU A 827 32.18 12.54 28.58
C LEU A 827 33.06 13.69 29.09
N PRO A 828 33.38 13.76 30.41
CA PRO A 828 34.01 14.93 31.02
C PRO A 828 35.46 15.15 30.60
N ARG A 829 36.11 14.14 30.03
CA ARG A 829 37.52 14.23 29.59
C ARG A 829 37.66 14.28 28.07
N PHE A 830 36.62 14.13 27.33
CA PHE A 830 36.62 14.02 25.87
C PHE A 830 37.11 15.35 25.23
N LYS A 831 38.20 15.30 24.50
CA LYS A 831 38.92 16.46 23.94
C LYS A 831 38.77 16.61 22.42
N SER A 832 38.88 15.48 21.67
CA SER A 832 38.89 15.48 20.21
C SER A 832 38.37 14.13 19.67
N PHE A 833 38.09 14.12 18.38
CA PHE A 833 37.66 12.88 17.67
C PHE A 833 38.84 11.93 17.40
N SER A 834 40.07 12.43 17.33
CA SER A 834 41.26 11.62 17.10
C SER A 834 42.47 12.16 17.86
N THR A 835 43.51 11.33 18.03
CA THR A 835 44.82 11.76 18.54
C THR A 835 45.74 12.12 17.41
N GLY A 836 46.60 13.18 17.63
CA GLY A 836 47.66 13.53 16.72
C GLY A 836 47.22 14.02 15.35
N ARG A 837 47.82 13.48 14.28
CA ARG A 837 47.66 13.98 12.90
C ARG A 837 46.56 13.33 12.10
N TYR A 838 45.64 12.66 12.78
CA TYR A 838 44.55 11.93 12.10
C TYR A 838 43.27 12.77 12.06
N LEU A 839 42.70 12.95 10.86
CA LEU A 839 41.40 13.56 10.66
C LEU A 839 40.38 12.44 10.36
N LEU A 840 39.34 12.32 11.18
CA LEU A 840 38.27 11.36 10.93
C LEU A 840 37.30 11.92 9.89
N CYS A 841 37.07 11.07 8.86
CA CYS A 841 36.10 11.33 7.82
C CYS A 841 34.86 10.46 8.06
N PHE A 842 33.69 11.08 8.09
CA PHE A 842 32.38 10.44 8.22
C PHE A 842 31.50 10.80 7.01
N PRO A 843 31.66 10.09 5.87
CA PRO A 843 31.01 10.50 4.60
C PRO A 843 29.49 10.53 4.67
N SER A 844 28.88 9.64 5.48
CA SER A 844 27.43 9.47 5.59
C SER A 844 26.82 10.02 6.88
N LEU A 845 27.57 10.77 7.71
CA LEU A 845 27.07 11.28 8.97
C LEU A 845 26.00 12.35 8.76
N VAL A 846 24.81 12.08 9.30
CA VAL A 846 23.63 12.95 9.19
C VAL A 846 23.40 13.73 10.48
N SER A 847 23.55 13.07 11.64
CA SER A 847 23.24 13.64 12.94
C SER A 847 24.41 13.44 13.92
N LEU A 848 24.86 14.55 14.53
CA LEU A 848 25.85 14.57 15.60
C LEU A 848 25.21 15.12 16.87
N LYS A 849 25.22 14.34 17.98
CA LYS A 849 24.71 14.80 19.28
C LYS A 849 25.84 14.84 20.31
N VAL A 850 26.02 16.01 20.95
CA VAL A 850 27.06 16.25 21.95
C VAL A 850 26.42 16.87 23.19
N ILE A 851 26.42 16.09 24.30
CA ILE A 851 25.80 16.52 25.55
C ILE A 851 26.80 16.27 26.70
N GLU A 852 26.97 17.24 27.57
CA GLU A 852 27.87 17.12 28.73
C GLU A 852 29.31 16.70 28.40
N CYS A 853 29.89 17.29 27.34
CA CYS A 853 31.28 17.08 26.90
C CYS A 853 32.11 18.37 27.03
N PRO A 854 32.42 18.86 28.24
CA PRO A 854 32.93 20.21 28.47
C PRO A 854 34.35 20.47 27.94
N LYS A 855 35.15 19.42 27.67
CA LYS A 855 36.52 19.56 27.14
C LYS A 855 36.59 19.46 25.61
N LEU A 856 35.49 19.11 24.92
CA LEU A 856 35.44 19.13 23.47
C LEU A 856 35.29 20.60 23.01
N LYS A 857 36.39 21.18 22.54
CA LYS A 857 36.45 22.59 22.13
C LYS A 857 36.57 22.81 20.63
N THR A 858 36.89 21.76 19.87
CA THR A 858 37.04 21.80 18.42
C THR A 858 36.20 20.72 17.74
N LEU A 859 35.68 21.00 16.56
CA LEU A 859 34.97 20.04 15.73
C LEU A 859 35.84 19.64 14.54
N GLU A 860 36.99 19.02 14.83
CA GLU A 860 37.92 18.50 13.83
C GLU A 860 37.42 17.19 13.23
N LEU A 861 36.45 17.32 12.33
CA LEU A 861 35.88 16.16 11.58
C LEU A 861 35.52 16.59 10.15
N SER A 862 35.60 15.64 9.25
CA SER A 862 35.07 15.77 7.87
C SER A 862 33.78 15.01 7.75
N ALA A 863 32.64 15.72 7.54
CA ALA A 863 31.33 15.16 7.36
C ALA A 863 30.59 15.94 6.27
N LYS A 864 30.37 15.27 5.11
CA LYS A 864 29.82 15.92 3.93
C LYS A 864 28.31 16.01 3.96
N ASP A 865 27.66 14.99 4.52
CA ASP A 865 26.21 14.82 4.56
C ASP A 865 25.56 15.25 5.88
N LEU A 866 26.32 15.94 6.76
CA LEU A 866 25.84 16.37 8.06
C LEU A 866 24.72 17.40 7.92
N LEU A 867 23.54 17.09 8.50
CA LEU A 867 22.35 17.93 8.45
C LEU A 867 22.05 18.62 9.79
N GLU A 868 22.44 18.01 10.92
CA GLU A 868 22.12 18.52 12.24
C GLU A 868 23.20 18.22 13.28
N ILE A 869 23.46 19.22 14.14
CA ILE A 869 24.32 19.10 15.33
C ILE A 869 23.48 19.48 16.54
N HIS A 870 23.29 18.55 17.45
CA HIS A 870 22.55 18.76 18.69
C HIS A 870 23.51 18.94 19.87
N GLY A 871 23.28 19.98 20.66
CA GLY A 871 24.06 20.27 21.86
C GLY A 871 23.47 21.39 22.70
N THR A 872 24.03 21.65 23.88
CA THR A 872 23.62 22.79 24.70
C THR A 872 24.22 24.09 24.13
N ASN A 873 23.51 25.21 24.28
CA ASN A 873 24.03 26.53 23.90
C ASN A 873 25.35 26.88 24.62
N GLU A 874 25.48 26.42 25.87
CA GLU A 874 26.70 26.62 26.66
C GLU A 874 27.89 25.94 26.00
N TRP A 875 27.78 24.67 25.67
CA TRP A 875 28.84 23.93 24.97
C TRP A 875 29.15 24.53 23.61
N TRP A 876 28.15 24.84 22.80
CA TRP A 876 28.34 25.45 21.46
C TRP A 876 29.17 26.76 21.52
N ASN A 877 28.93 27.59 22.53
CA ASN A 877 29.65 28.82 22.73
C ASN A 877 31.09 28.67 23.26
N THR A 878 31.46 27.46 23.74
CA THR A 878 32.84 27.17 24.15
C THR A 878 33.71 26.65 23.02
N LEU A 879 33.15 26.39 21.83
CA LEU A 879 33.90 25.91 20.68
C LEU A 879 34.87 26.98 20.18
N GLU A 880 36.13 26.59 20.05
CA GLU A 880 37.21 27.35 19.48
C GLU A 880 37.24 27.09 17.97
N TRP A 881 37.05 28.12 17.19
CA TRP A 881 37.14 28.08 15.73
C TRP A 881 38.51 28.67 15.38
N GLU A 882 39.49 27.85 15.00
CA GLU A 882 40.73 28.37 14.41
C GLU A 882 40.37 29.38 13.33
N ASP A 883 41.23 30.35 13.03
CA ASP A 883 40.99 31.54 12.16
C ASP A 883 40.25 31.30 10.82
N ASP A 884 39.65 30.15 10.68
CA ASP A 884 38.88 29.69 9.53
C ASP A 884 37.37 29.98 9.72
N THR A 885 37.00 31.21 9.32
CA THR A 885 35.60 31.66 9.29
C THR A 885 34.72 30.73 8.45
N GLU A 886 35.27 30.01 7.50
CA GLU A 886 34.57 29.10 6.58
C GLU A 886 34.03 27.85 7.31
N VAL A 887 34.78 27.29 8.26
CA VAL A 887 34.36 26.13 9.07
C VAL A 887 33.19 26.50 10.01
N LYS A 888 33.24 27.64 10.64
CA LYS A 888 32.15 28.14 11.49
C LYS A 888 30.88 28.41 10.70
N GLU A 889 31.01 29.08 9.56
CA GLU A 889 29.87 29.35 8.66
C GLU A 889 29.21 28.07 8.13
N ARG A 890 30.00 27.01 7.96
CA ARG A 890 29.50 25.67 7.54
C ARG A 890 28.66 25.00 8.61
N PHE A 891 29.07 25.00 9.87
CA PHE A 891 28.39 24.28 10.94
C PHE A 891 27.27 25.08 11.65
N LEU A 892 27.32 26.40 11.62
CA LEU A 892 26.32 27.26 12.27
C LEU A 892 24.85 27.00 11.83
N PRO A 893 24.54 26.81 10.55
CA PRO A 893 23.19 26.52 10.10
C PRO A 893 22.66 25.15 10.56
N LEU A 894 23.57 24.24 10.92
CA LEU A 894 23.24 22.83 11.28
C LEU A 894 22.97 22.69 12.78
N PHE A 895 23.33 23.67 13.59
CA PHE A 895 23.18 23.61 15.05
C PHE A 895 21.71 23.68 15.48
N ARG A 896 21.33 22.76 16.34
CA ARG A 896 19.98 22.65 16.95
C ARG A 896 20.16 22.59 18.48
N PRO A 897 19.82 23.65 19.21
CA PRO A 897 20.00 23.67 20.66
C PRO A 897 19.03 22.67 21.32
N LEU A 898 19.58 21.88 22.23
CA LEU A 898 18.78 21.06 23.16
C LEU A 898 18.26 21.97 24.29
N ARG A 899 17.00 21.81 24.64
CA ARG A 899 16.31 22.56 25.69
C ARG A 899 16.71 22.09 27.07
#